data_ff347b1d0063f6c73ee0e1ccd3e50d00
#
_entry.id   ff347b1d0063f6c73ee0e1ccd3e50d00
#
_cell.length_a   1.000
_cell.length_b   1.000
_cell.length_c   1.000
_cell.angle_alpha   90.00
_cell.angle_beta   90.00
_cell.angle_gamma   90.00
#
_symmetry.space_group_name_H-M   'P 1'
#
loop_
_entity.id
_entity.type
_entity.pdbx_description
1 polymer ?
#
loop_
_entity_poly.entity_id
_entity_poly.type
_entity_poly.pdbx_seq_one_letter_code
_entity_poly.pdbx_strand_id
1 'polypeptide(L)'
;MGNIPICSCLSNNAKQYSDIPVYGNSTTITLNKKKQSLLSSKTDLSVKSGKYKIRSLSFNQQNIEKTVEYLLNTLCVRGKPITFTNMKTKPKGSDESLDVNDSLNNSTSSKLPVQSHIISTEEEAEIQKGIREHFVHQDLSQDILSLVMNELIYCSVSKDKVIYQEGEEGNFFFIIGEGEVQSTKKGKVEKTYKTWDCFGAVSLLSQAKREETMISSAKVSLFCIDGESFRDIINRINEKILKERFLFLNQIAIFKSLDNISKYNVAQKIILKKYQACDLIISRGDIGNNLYIIKEGLVSCRIGVKEVRKLGNNDYFGQNAILVDVKRALDVVALQTTTCYELSRDSLKEALGNDYINVILFCFFTHSIERTTYLKDLFIQSVIHEIFKVFKIKKYDRQQGIIETVTSDSKVTITQNKKIIIILDGGIYKQNPLTIIGEKGKVLGEEIFKDYSQALPNDLVAYPDCISLEANIEDLCQVMKIDLNNVKPLNVLNRISKLKKLNLFKNLSEKTLELIARKLQKIKYEKDEVIVAEKTFGETFYLISKGNVRVSINGKVLRNIEKGNCFGENVLLKEGEQRTATVTANEKVICYVLTKKEFDIILANKTIKDYLLKQLALQNTTISLSDLFYIKPLGKGKFGTVSLVHNKENVYAIKAVSRTLVDRQKILSKYFLNERRIMLSLDHPFVVKMVKSLKNEFFCFFLIEYVNGKNLDEYLSKRKQKKNIYETQFYIGNILLMLEYLQKKFLAHRDIKPSNIMIDSNGYLKMIDFGTAKVLTDYTNTVIGTPHYIAPEILQGKGYSLSCDFWSLGICMYEIFYGQYPFGQFATEVIEIYKEVLHKEFFFPCNEDKYRPINDFIKCLLCKKVNQRECNISILKSKPFFQAFDFDQLNDFKITPPFLPPVLDLTQMVKKANTPYENYVSQDIYKNSNQKIENGLPTGYNRSWADEF
;
A
#
# COMPACT_ATOMS: atom_id res chain seq x y z
N MET A 1 -12.57 33.96 49.05
CA MET A 1 -13.37 35.19 48.86
C MET A 1 -13.01 35.68 47.45
N GLY A 2 -13.80 35.68 46.56
CA GLY A 2 -15.14 35.86 46.11
C GLY A 2 -15.01 35.96 44.57
N ASN A 3 -15.77 35.42 44.01
CA ASN A 3 -17.07 35.51 43.30
C ASN A 3 -16.97 35.59 41.77
N ILE A 4 -17.63 34.60 41.21
CA ILE A 4 -18.16 34.50 39.87
C ILE A 4 -19.14 35.66 39.54
N PRO A 5 -19.38 36.12 38.28
CA PRO A 5 -20.72 35.77 37.79
C PRO A 5 -20.81 35.19 36.37
N ILE A 6 -21.70 34.24 36.32
CA ILE A 6 -22.53 33.74 35.20
C ILE A 6 -23.38 34.85 34.58
N CYS A 7 -23.56 34.85 33.29
CA CYS A 7 -24.72 35.42 32.58
C CYS A 7 -24.90 34.60 31.29
N SER A 8 -25.79 33.69 31.20
CA SER A 8 -27.16 33.52 30.74
C SER A 8 -27.62 34.53 29.69
N CYS A 9 -27.91 34.06 28.49
CA CYS A 9 -29.02 34.51 27.68
C CYS A 9 -29.58 33.32 26.93
N LEU A 10 -30.72 32.91 27.48
CA LEU A 10 -31.73 32.02 26.86
C LEU A 10 -32.57 32.82 25.88
N SER A 11 -33.12 32.08 24.96
CA SER A 11 -34.53 31.97 24.59
C SER A 11 -34.92 32.47 23.20
N ASN A 12 -35.73 31.57 22.66
CA ASN A 12 -36.90 31.71 21.82
C ASN A 12 -36.73 31.82 20.31
N ASN A 13 -37.04 30.70 19.61
CA ASN A 13 -38.34 30.63 18.91
C ASN A 13 -38.60 29.17 18.46
N ALA A 14 -39.51 28.54 19.22
CA ALA A 14 -40.35 27.44 18.75
C ALA A 14 -41.66 28.07 18.26
N LYS A 15 -42.11 27.72 17.07
CA LYS A 15 -43.51 27.56 16.72
C LYS A 15 -43.71 27.12 15.27
N GLN A 16 -44.40 26.01 15.19
CA GLN A 16 -45.51 25.66 14.28
C GLN A 16 -45.12 25.14 12.89
N TYR A 17 -45.35 23.84 12.72
CA TYR A 17 -46.49 23.33 11.94
C TYR A 17 -46.77 21.90 12.38
N SER A 18 -48.01 21.76 12.89
CA SER A 18 -48.73 20.53 13.23
C SER A 18 -49.49 19.98 12.01
N ASP A 19 -49.78 18.69 12.08
CA ASP A 19 -50.92 17.99 11.45
C ASP A 19 -50.77 17.59 9.97
N ILE A 20 -50.75 16.31 9.77
CA ILE A 20 -51.68 15.51 8.90
C ILE A 20 -51.44 13.98 9.14
N PRO A 21 -52.42 13.11 8.92
CA PRO A 21 -52.95 12.20 9.93
C PRO A 21 -52.53 10.73 9.74
N VAL A 22 -52.66 10.01 10.84
CA VAL A 22 -52.64 8.55 10.98
C VAL A 22 -53.85 7.95 10.26
N TYR A 23 -53.64 7.02 9.35
CA TYR A 23 -54.62 5.99 9.02
C TYR A 23 -54.04 4.62 9.35
N GLY A 24 -54.56 4.03 10.38
CA GLY A 24 -54.35 2.66 10.74
C GLY A 24 -55.19 1.74 9.85
N ASN A 25 -54.68 0.57 9.57
CA ASN A 25 -55.51 -0.62 9.40
C ASN A 25 -54.66 -1.84 9.85
N SER A 26 -55.06 -2.32 11.01
CA SER A 26 -54.77 -3.62 11.57
C SER A 26 -55.50 -4.70 10.78
N THR A 27 -54.76 -5.63 10.21
CA THR A 27 -55.30 -6.93 9.82
C THR A 27 -54.54 -8.03 10.54
N THR A 28 -55.15 -8.48 11.59
CA THR A 28 -54.82 -9.68 12.36
C THR A 28 -55.13 -10.90 11.48
N ILE A 29 -54.10 -11.68 11.14
CA ILE A 29 -54.26 -13.02 10.57
C ILE A 29 -53.99 -14.02 11.68
N THR A 30 -55.09 -14.66 12.12
CA THR A 30 -55.12 -15.81 13.02
C THR A 30 -54.55 -17.04 12.34
N LEU A 31 -53.46 -17.57 12.88
CA LEU A 31 -52.95 -18.88 12.52
C LEU A 31 -53.67 -19.98 13.25
N ASN A 32 -54.36 -20.81 12.49
CA ASN A 32 -55.03 -22.03 12.93
C ASN A 32 -54.02 -23.06 13.44
N LYS A 33 -54.16 -23.42 14.73
CA LYS A 33 -53.63 -24.66 15.31
C LYS A 33 -54.37 -25.87 14.70
N LYS A 34 -53.66 -26.68 13.93
CA LYS A 34 -53.97 -28.13 13.75
C LYS A 34 -52.78 -28.79 13.04
N LYS A 35 -52.00 -29.47 13.86
CA LYS A 35 -51.36 -30.81 13.71
C LYS A 35 -50.22 -30.99 14.71
N GLN A 36 -50.60 -31.20 15.95
CA GLN A 36 -49.85 -32.06 16.84
C GLN A 36 -50.52 -33.42 16.83
N SER A 37 -49.82 -34.41 16.36
CA SER A 37 -49.90 -35.80 16.87
C SER A 37 -49.09 -36.72 15.93
N LEU A 38 -48.23 -37.49 16.57
CA LEU A 38 -47.42 -38.63 16.12
C LEU A 38 -45.94 -38.26 16.01
N LEU A 39 -45.20 -38.48 17.04
CA LEU A 39 -44.49 -39.65 17.44
C LEU A 39 -43.71 -39.38 18.74
N SER A 40 -44.18 -39.93 19.80
CA SER A 40 -43.39 -40.17 21.01
C SER A 40 -42.63 -41.49 20.83
N SER A 41 -41.33 -41.47 20.91
CA SER A 41 -40.54 -42.57 21.36
C SER A 41 -39.29 -42.04 22.04
N LYS A 42 -39.21 -42.33 23.33
CA LYS A 42 -38.07 -42.12 24.21
C LYS A 42 -36.86 -42.84 23.67
N THR A 43 -35.72 -42.20 23.62
CA THR A 43 -34.45 -42.81 23.92
C THR A 43 -33.52 -41.76 24.52
N ASP A 44 -33.19 -42.03 25.79
CA ASP A 44 -32.10 -41.38 26.51
C ASP A 44 -30.78 -41.60 25.75
N LEU A 45 -30.11 -40.49 25.45
CA LEU A 45 -28.71 -40.53 25.06
C LEU A 45 -27.96 -39.39 25.76
N SER A 46 -27.14 -39.85 26.69
CA SER A 46 -26.08 -39.11 27.35
C SER A 46 -25.23 -38.32 26.37
N VAL A 47 -25.07 -37.04 26.59
CA VAL A 47 -24.19 -36.15 25.82
C VAL A 47 -22.72 -36.54 26.18
N LYS A 48 -22.11 -37.33 25.33
CA LYS A 48 -20.64 -37.46 25.22
C LYS A 48 -20.14 -36.38 24.30
N SER A 49 -19.17 -35.61 24.78
CA SER A 49 -18.41 -34.56 24.09
C SER A 49 -17.94 -35.00 22.72
N GLY A 50 -18.65 -34.62 21.68
CA GLY A 50 -18.26 -34.85 20.30
C GLY A 50 -17.25 -33.79 19.82
N LYS A 51 -16.05 -34.27 19.47
CA LYS A 51 -15.01 -33.52 18.76
C LYS A 51 -15.57 -33.04 17.42
N TYR A 52 -15.85 -31.76 17.28
CA TYR A 52 -16.06 -31.16 15.96
C TYR A 52 -14.70 -31.02 15.27
N LYS A 53 -14.40 -31.89 14.34
CA LYS A 53 -13.35 -31.73 13.32
C LYS A 53 -13.86 -30.66 12.35
N ILE A 54 -13.36 -29.43 12.46
CA ILE A 54 -13.50 -28.42 11.43
C ILE A 54 -12.62 -28.89 10.27
N ARG A 55 -13.25 -29.44 9.23
CA ARG A 55 -12.60 -29.69 7.94
C ARG A 55 -12.32 -28.34 7.31
N SER A 56 -11.05 -28.07 7.03
CA SER A 56 -10.66 -27.00 6.11
C SER A 56 -11.35 -27.27 4.77
N LEU A 57 -12.33 -26.43 4.40
CA LEU A 57 -12.97 -26.48 3.10
C LEU A 57 -11.93 -26.11 2.04
N SER A 58 -11.38 -27.12 1.36
CA SER A 58 -10.57 -26.91 0.16
C SER A 58 -11.47 -26.42 -0.95
N PHE A 59 -11.16 -25.25 -1.49
CA PHE A 59 -11.82 -24.69 -2.65
C PHE A 59 -11.69 -25.64 -3.86
N ASN A 60 -12.82 -26.12 -4.33
CA ASN A 60 -12.90 -26.82 -5.60
C ASN A 60 -13.20 -25.82 -6.71
N GLN A 61 -12.55 -25.93 -7.87
CA GLN A 61 -12.67 -24.99 -8.98
C GLN A 61 -14.13 -24.81 -9.46
N GLN A 62 -14.95 -25.87 -9.37
CA GLN A 62 -16.39 -25.81 -9.65
C GLN A 62 -17.19 -24.89 -8.70
N ASN A 63 -16.73 -24.71 -7.45
CA ASN A 63 -17.38 -23.80 -6.50
C ASN A 63 -17.00 -22.34 -6.76
N ILE A 64 -15.84 -22.07 -7.33
CA ILE A 64 -15.42 -20.73 -7.73
C ILE A 64 -16.25 -20.28 -8.94
N GLU A 65 -16.44 -21.12 -9.93
CA GLU A 65 -17.25 -20.80 -11.11
C GLU A 65 -18.71 -20.51 -10.74
N LYS A 66 -19.34 -21.34 -9.90
CA LYS A 66 -20.70 -21.10 -9.38
C LYS A 66 -20.78 -19.83 -8.52
N THR A 67 -19.73 -19.51 -7.77
CA THR A 67 -19.69 -18.29 -6.92
C THR A 67 -19.50 -17.05 -7.78
N VAL A 68 -18.68 -17.11 -8.82
CA VAL A 68 -18.51 -16.02 -9.80
C VAL A 68 -19.81 -15.80 -10.57
N GLU A 69 -20.50 -16.87 -11.00
CA GLU A 69 -21.79 -16.81 -11.67
C GLU A 69 -22.88 -16.20 -10.76
N TYR A 70 -22.90 -16.54 -9.48
CA TYR A 70 -23.79 -15.92 -8.50
C TYR A 70 -23.48 -14.44 -8.28
N LEU A 71 -22.20 -14.06 -8.18
CA LEU A 71 -21.78 -12.66 -8.05
C LEU A 71 -22.15 -11.83 -9.29
N LEU A 72 -21.97 -12.39 -10.48
CA LEU A 72 -22.39 -11.76 -11.73
C LEU A 72 -23.92 -11.60 -11.80
N ASN A 73 -24.68 -12.61 -11.36
CA ASN A 73 -26.14 -12.56 -11.34
C ASN A 73 -26.71 -11.66 -10.22
N THR A 74 -25.97 -11.46 -9.13
CA THR A 74 -26.39 -10.58 -8.01
C THR A 74 -26.05 -9.10 -8.29
N LEU A 75 -25.01 -8.85 -9.09
CA LEU A 75 -24.62 -7.51 -9.55
C LEU A 75 -25.45 -7.03 -10.73
N CYS A 76 -26.06 -7.94 -11.47
CA CYS A 76 -27.04 -7.63 -12.52
C CYS A 76 -28.45 -7.52 -11.94
N VAL A 77 -28.79 -6.35 -11.41
CA VAL A 77 -30.20 -5.99 -11.16
C VAL A 77 -30.86 -5.78 -12.52
N ARG A 78 -31.64 -6.80 -12.96
CA ARG A 78 -32.47 -6.84 -14.18
C ARG A 78 -31.74 -7.11 -15.49
N GLY A 79 -31.47 -8.38 -15.75
CA GLY A 79 -31.14 -8.87 -17.11
C GLY A 79 -31.14 -10.39 -17.13
N LYS A 80 -31.68 -10.98 -18.19
CA LYS A 80 -31.82 -12.43 -18.38
C LYS A 80 -30.46 -13.15 -18.37
N PRO A 81 -30.37 -14.44 -17.96
CA PRO A 81 -29.10 -15.17 -17.83
C PRO A 81 -28.39 -15.33 -19.16
N ILE A 82 -27.08 -15.02 -19.16
CA ILE A 82 -26.18 -15.25 -20.28
C ILE A 82 -25.69 -16.70 -20.17
N THR A 83 -26.09 -17.52 -21.14
CA THR A 83 -25.59 -18.91 -21.29
C THR A 83 -24.22 -18.90 -21.93
N PHE A 84 -23.20 -19.35 -21.19
CA PHE A 84 -21.87 -19.64 -21.76
C PHE A 84 -21.92 -20.90 -22.61
N THR A 85 -21.71 -20.76 -23.90
CA THR A 85 -21.37 -21.88 -24.78
C THR A 85 -19.85 -21.96 -24.88
N ASN A 86 -19.30 -23.12 -24.51
CA ASN A 86 -17.88 -23.48 -24.63
C ASN A 86 -17.36 -23.27 -26.05
N MET A 87 -16.49 -22.31 -26.27
CA MET A 87 -15.66 -22.25 -27.47
C MET A 87 -14.43 -23.13 -27.28
N LYS A 88 -14.46 -24.30 -27.92
CA LYS A 88 -13.29 -25.14 -28.17
C LYS A 88 -12.41 -24.49 -29.22
N THR A 89 -11.15 -24.26 -28.90
CA THR A 89 -10.11 -23.92 -29.86
C THR A 89 -9.95 -25.02 -30.89
N LYS A 90 -10.13 -24.69 -32.16
CA LYS A 90 -9.79 -25.58 -33.32
C LYS A 90 -8.39 -25.26 -33.84
N PRO A 91 -7.61 -26.27 -34.23
CA PRO A 91 -6.32 -26.08 -34.87
C PRO A 91 -6.47 -25.65 -36.36
N LYS A 92 -5.44 -24.95 -36.84
CA LYS A 92 -5.30 -24.55 -38.24
C LYS A 92 -5.32 -25.74 -39.19
N GLY A 93 -6.09 -25.64 -40.24
CA GLY A 93 -5.96 -26.48 -41.44
C GLY A 93 -7.29 -26.74 -42.13
N SER A 94 -7.33 -26.37 -43.41
CA SER A 94 -8.24 -26.73 -44.55
C SER A 94 -9.62 -26.06 -44.64
N ASP A 95 -9.79 -25.43 -45.80
CA ASP A 95 -11.02 -24.97 -46.39
C ASP A 95 -12.09 -26.06 -46.41
N GLU A 96 -13.28 -25.71 -45.94
CA GLU A 96 -14.54 -26.24 -46.45
C GLU A 96 -15.71 -25.41 -45.91
N SER A 97 -16.48 -24.88 -46.85
CA SER A 97 -17.77 -24.24 -46.64
C SER A 97 -18.79 -25.25 -46.13
N LEU A 98 -19.33 -25.01 -44.93
CA LEU A 98 -20.52 -25.72 -44.45
C LEU A 98 -21.60 -24.70 -44.07
N ASP A 99 -22.64 -24.68 -44.92
CA ASP A 99 -23.97 -24.16 -44.62
C ASP A 99 -24.53 -24.87 -43.40
N VAL A 100 -24.88 -24.09 -42.39
CA VAL A 100 -25.76 -24.57 -41.32
C VAL A 100 -26.97 -23.61 -41.27
N ASN A 101 -27.97 -23.99 -42.04
CA ASN A 101 -29.34 -23.56 -41.82
C ASN A 101 -30.03 -24.51 -40.86
N ASP A 102 -30.92 -23.92 -40.10
CA ASP A 102 -32.01 -24.48 -39.32
C ASP A 102 -31.82 -24.87 -37.87
N SER A 103 -32.58 -24.10 -37.13
CA SER A 103 -33.24 -24.24 -35.83
C SER A 103 -32.71 -23.36 -34.72
N LEU A 104 -33.32 -22.22 -34.57
CA LEU A 104 -33.84 -21.63 -33.31
C LEU A 104 -34.41 -20.24 -33.57
N ASN A 105 -35.72 -20.17 -33.79
CA ASN A 105 -36.50 -18.94 -33.76
C ASN A 105 -36.56 -18.35 -32.34
N ASN A 106 -36.49 -17.03 -32.33
CA ASN A 106 -36.83 -16.08 -31.21
C ASN A 106 -35.67 -15.66 -30.31
N SER A 107 -34.86 -14.74 -30.82
CA SER A 107 -34.47 -13.53 -30.10
C SER A 107 -33.81 -12.58 -31.09
N THR A 108 -34.38 -11.43 -31.33
CA THR A 108 -33.88 -10.32 -32.14
C THR A 108 -32.65 -9.69 -31.46
N SER A 109 -31.47 -10.27 -31.69
CA SER A 109 -30.19 -9.59 -31.55
C SER A 109 -29.48 -9.71 -32.86
N SER A 110 -29.18 -8.58 -33.52
CA SER A 110 -28.45 -8.50 -34.76
C SER A 110 -27.07 -9.16 -34.60
N LYS A 111 -26.95 -10.41 -35.10
CA LYS A 111 -25.65 -11.09 -35.22
C LYS A 111 -24.88 -10.44 -36.36
N LEU A 112 -23.84 -9.69 -36.06
CA LEU A 112 -22.89 -9.20 -37.06
C LEU A 112 -22.14 -10.41 -37.67
N PRO A 113 -22.02 -10.52 -39.02
CA PRO A 113 -21.28 -11.61 -39.66
C PRO A 113 -19.77 -11.42 -39.41
N VAL A 114 -19.18 -12.30 -38.67
CA VAL A 114 -17.73 -12.32 -38.42
C VAL A 114 -17.02 -12.95 -39.61
N GLN A 115 -16.01 -12.28 -40.13
CA GLN A 115 -15.18 -12.73 -41.25
C GLN A 115 -13.71 -12.81 -40.85
N SER A 116 -12.94 -13.71 -41.42
CA SER A 116 -11.49 -13.75 -41.27
C SER A 116 -10.85 -12.63 -42.10
N HIS A 117 -10.14 -11.71 -41.46
CA HIS A 117 -9.38 -10.64 -42.09
C HIS A 117 -7.96 -10.58 -41.51
N ILE A 118 -6.98 -10.46 -42.39
CA ILE A 118 -5.58 -10.27 -41.96
C ILE A 118 -5.29 -8.77 -42.07
N ILE A 119 -5.12 -8.14 -40.91
CA ILE A 119 -4.83 -6.71 -40.84
C ILE A 119 -3.44 -6.46 -41.42
N SER A 120 -3.35 -5.58 -42.42
CA SER A 120 -2.08 -5.14 -42.99
C SER A 120 -1.36 -4.16 -42.04
N THR A 121 -0.06 -3.96 -42.23
CA THR A 121 0.72 -3.00 -41.41
C THR A 121 0.24 -1.55 -41.59
N GLU A 122 -0.32 -1.22 -42.76
CA GLU A 122 -0.90 0.09 -43.06
C GLU A 122 -2.24 0.28 -42.34
N GLU A 123 -3.12 -0.73 -42.39
CA GLU A 123 -4.38 -0.73 -41.62
C GLU A 123 -4.12 -0.66 -40.11
N GLU A 124 -3.13 -1.39 -39.61
CA GLU A 124 -2.76 -1.33 -38.22
C GLU A 124 -2.37 0.08 -37.77
N ALA A 125 -1.58 0.79 -38.58
CA ALA A 125 -1.15 2.16 -38.29
C ALA A 125 -2.35 3.14 -38.28
N GLU A 126 -3.28 3.01 -39.21
CA GLU A 126 -4.46 3.88 -39.26
C GLU A 126 -5.49 3.54 -38.17
N ILE A 127 -5.69 2.28 -37.81
CA ILE A 127 -6.52 1.87 -36.69
C ILE A 127 -5.95 2.47 -35.37
N GLN A 128 -4.64 2.34 -35.16
CA GLN A 128 -3.98 2.92 -33.98
C GLN A 128 -4.11 4.44 -33.93
N LYS A 129 -4.07 5.11 -35.06
CA LYS A 129 -4.29 6.56 -35.15
C LYS A 129 -5.74 6.95 -34.83
N GLY A 130 -6.74 6.27 -35.42
CA GLY A 130 -8.16 6.50 -35.10
C GLY A 130 -8.49 6.29 -33.63
N ILE A 131 -7.90 5.26 -33.02
CA ILE A 131 -8.04 5.01 -31.58
C ILE A 131 -7.44 6.16 -30.76
N ARG A 132 -6.24 6.63 -31.11
CA ARG A 132 -5.60 7.77 -30.42
C ARG A 132 -6.41 9.06 -30.55
N GLU A 133 -6.99 9.32 -31.70
CA GLU A 133 -7.84 10.50 -31.96
C GLU A 133 -9.15 10.41 -31.20
N HIS A 134 -9.75 9.24 -31.07
CA HIS A 134 -10.98 9.02 -30.30
C HIS A 134 -10.77 9.23 -28.79
N PHE A 135 -9.63 8.80 -28.27
CA PHE A 135 -9.24 8.97 -26.85
C PHE A 135 -8.32 10.20 -26.66
N VAL A 136 -8.70 11.33 -27.23
CA VAL A 136 -7.96 12.61 -27.40
C VAL A 136 -7.12 13.10 -26.22
N HIS A 137 -7.35 12.61 -25.00
CA HIS A 137 -6.63 13.06 -23.80
C HIS A 137 -5.67 12.01 -23.21
N GLN A 138 -5.39 10.93 -23.93
CA GLN A 138 -4.61 9.82 -23.39
C GLN A 138 -3.45 9.44 -24.34
N ASP A 139 -2.22 9.58 -23.83
CA ASP A 139 -1.04 9.01 -24.48
C ASP A 139 -1.08 7.48 -24.38
N LEU A 140 -1.72 6.84 -25.38
CA LEU A 140 -1.80 5.38 -25.44
C LEU A 140 -0.43 4.80 -25.82
N SER A 141 0.15 4.03 -24.92
CA SER A 141 1.41 3.34 -25.19
C SER A 141 1.23 2.20 -26.20
N GLN A 142 2.32 1.83 -26.87
CA GLN A 142 2.32 0.76 -27.85
C GLN A 142 1.81 -0.58 -27.28
N ASP A 143 2.09 -0.86 -26.00
CA ASP A 143 1.61 -2.08 -25.34
C ASP A 143 0.07 -2.14 -25.24
N ILE A 144 -0.58 -0.98 -25.00
CA ILE A 144 -2.04 -0.89 -24.94
C ILE A 144 -2.64 -1.03 -26.34
N LEU A 145 -2.04 -0.36 -27.33
CA LEU A 145 -2.48 -0.49 -28.72
C LEU A 145 -2.38 -1.94 -29.20
N SER A 146 -1.30 -2.65 -28.84
CA SER A 146 -1.17 -4.08 -29.16
C SER A 146 -2.24 -4.94 -28.49
N LEU A 147 -2.68 -4.59 -27.28
CA LEU A 147 -3.81 -5.28 -26.63
C LEU A 147 -5.12 -5.04 -27.38
N VAL A 148 -5.38 -3.80 -27.82
CA VAL A 148 -6.55 -3.46 -28.62
C VAL A 148 -6.55 -4.25 -29.92
N MET A 149 -5.41 -4.27 -30.63
CA MET A 149 -5.26 -5.00 -31.91
C MET A 149 -5.55 -6.50 -31.79
N ASN A 150 -5.20 -7.12 -30.65
CA ASN A 150 -5.42 -8.54 -30.41
C ASN A 150 -6.90 -8.92 -30.15
N GLU A 151 -7.72 -7.94 -29.78
CA GLU A 151 -9.15 -8.15 -29.45
C GLU A 151 -10.09 -7.69 -30.58
N LEU A 152 -9.53 -7.24 -31.75
CA LEU A 152 -10.33 -6.79 -32.88
C LEU A 152 -11.01 -7.94 -33.59
N ILE A 153 -12.29 -7.79 -33.87
CA ILE A 153 -13.13 -8.68 -34.67
C ILE A 153 -13.54 -7.92 -35.93
N TYR A 154 -13.27 -8.47 -37.11
CA TYR A 154 -13.64 -7.87 -38.34
C TYR A 154 -15.04 -8.30 -38.80
N CYS A 155 -15.86 -7.33 -39.25
CA CYS A 155 -17.15 -7.60 -39.85
C CYS A 155 -17.42 -6.66 -41.02
N SER A 156 -18.20 -7.11 -42.03
CA SER A 156 -18.65 -6.31 -43.18
C SER A 156 -20.15 -6.16 -43.12
N VAL A 157 -20.65 -4.95 -43.35
CA VAL A 157 -22.06 -4.59 -43.30
C VAL A 157 -22.47 -3.99 -44.66
N SER A 158 -23.53 -4.50 -45.29
CA SER A 158 -24.07 -3.99 -46.53
C SER A 158 -24.68 -2.61 -46.34
N LYS A 159 -24.81 -1.86 -47.44
CA LYS A 159 -25.48 -0.56 -47.47
C LYS A 159 -26.90 -0.63 -46.85
N ASP A 160 -27.34 0.46 -46.21
CA ASP A 160 -28.67 0.67 -45.63
C ASP A 160 -29.04 -0.35 -44.52
N LYS A 161 -28.05 -0.94 -43.86
CA LYS A 161 -28.26 -1.83 -42.71
C LYS A 161 -28.06 -1.12 -41.40
N VAL A 162 -28.91 -1.43 -40.42
CA VAL A 162 -28.79 -0.95 -39.07
C VAL A 162 -27.70 -1.77 -38.36
N ILE A 163 -26.70 -1.08 -37.78
CA ILE A 163 -25.63 -1.66 -37.01
C ILE A 163 -26.09 -1.88 -35.55
N TYR A 164 -26.78 -0.90 -34.97
CA TYR A 164 -27.54 -1.00 -33.73
C TYR A 164 -28.62 0.10 -33.66
N GLN A 165 -29.64 -0.10 -32.82
CA GLN A 165 -30.78 0.83 -32.68
C GLN A 165 -30.74 1.62 -31.38
N GLU A 166 -31.35 2.83 -31.42
CA GLU A 166 -31.65 3.62 -30.21
C GLU A 166 -32.43 2.76 -29.19
N GLY A 167 -32.02 2.75 -27.93
CA GLY A 167 -32.63 1.95 -26.86
C GLY A 167 -32.08 0.54 -26.69
N GLU A 168 -31.23 0.02 -27.57
CA GLU A 168 -30.54 -1.27 -27.40
C GLU A 168 -29.44 -1.18 -26.34
N GLU A 169 -29.06 -2.33 -25.77
CA GLU A 169 -27.88 -2.44 -24.90
C GLU A 169 -26.58 -2.41 -25.73
N GLY A 170 -25.58 -1.70 -25.24
CA GLY A 170 -24.28 -1.62 -25.91
C GLY A 170 -23.45 -2.90 -25.73
N ASN A 171 -23.18 -3.64 -26.81
CA ASN A 171 -22.41 -4.87 -26.77
C ASN A 171 -21.03 -4.78 -27.45
N PHE A 172 -20.84 -3.79 -28.35
CA PHE A 172 -19.59 -3.61 -29.10
C PHE A 172 -19.19 -2.14 -29.19
N PHE A 173 -17.87 -1.92 -29.23
CA PHE A 173 -17.21 -0.71 -29.70
C PHE A 173 -16.78 -0.91 -31.13
N PHE A 174 -16.88 0.11 -31.98
CA PHE A 174 -16.68 0.00 -33.40
C PHE A 174 -15.66 1.00 -33.95
N ILE A 175 -14.86 0.57 -34.90
CA ILE A 175 -13.94 1.38 -35.72
C ILE A 175 -14.27 1.15 -37.16
N ILE A 176 -14.46 2.19 -37.96
CA ILE A 176 -14.79 2.09 -39.40
C ILE A 176 -13.48 1.84 -40.17
N GLY A 177 -13.32 0.67 -40.76
CA GLY A 177 -12.19 0.35 -41.64
C GLY A 177 -12.37 0.98 -43.06
N GLU A 178 -13.55 0.88 -43.63
CA GLU A 178 -13.88 1.43 -44.96
C GLU A 178 -15.37 1.77 -45.02
N GLY A 179 -15.72 2.86 -45.69
CA GLY A 179 -17.09 3.32 -45.91
C GLY A 179 -17.55 4.40 -44.94
N GLU A 180 -18.87 4.61 -44.85
CA GLU A 180 -19.48 5.65 -44.04
C GLU A 180 -20.68 5.10 -43.24
N VAL A 181 -20.83 5.60 -41.97
CA VAL A 181 -21.93 5.28 -41.05
C VAL A 181 -22.61 6.56 -40.61
N GLN A 182 -23.92 6.58 -40.63
CA GLN A 182 -24.73 7.72 -40.16
C GLN A 182 -25.38 7.42 -38.84
N SER A 183 -25.28 8.35 -37.88
CA SER A 183 -26.07 8.32 -36.69
C SER A 183 -27.40 9.05 -36.91
N THR A 184 -28.50 8.43 -36.44
CA THR A 184 -29.83 8.99 -36.51
C THR A 184 -30.49 8.95 -35.14
N LYS A 185 -31.13 10.07 -34.76
CA LYS A 185 -31.89 10.19 -33.54
C LYS A 185 -33.30 10.67 -33.88
N LYS A 186 -34.33 9.93 -33.46
CA LYS A 186 -35.72 10.21 -33.81
C LYS A 186 -35.93 10.43 -35.32
N GLY A 187 -35.24 9.67 -36.17
CA GLY A 187 -35.36 9.71 -37.64
C GLY A 187 -34.61 10.85 -38.33
N LYS A 188 -33.86 11.71 -37.60
CA LYS A 188 -33.02 12.76 -38.21
C LYS A 188 -31.55 12.35 -38.13
N VAL A 189 -30.80 12.56 -39.22
CA VAL A 189 -29.35 12.34 -39.23
C VAL A 189 -28.68 13.42 -38.38
N GLU A 190 -27.93 13.01 -37.35
CA GLU A 190 -27.18 13.92 -36.46
C GLU A 190 -25.73 14.05 -36.90
N LYS A 191 -25.09 12.91 -37.24
CA LYS A 191 -23.68 12.90 -37.58
C LYS A 191 -23.33 11.80 -38.58
N THR A 192 -22.35 12.05 -39.41
CA THR A 192 -21.77 11.06 -40.35
C THR A 192 -20.35 10.74 -39.88
N TYR A 193 -20.07 9.48 -39.67
CA TYR A 193 -18.76 8.91 -39.31
C TYR A 193 -18.12 8.34 -40.59
N LYS A 194 -16.83 8.57 -40.75
CA LYS A 194 -16.04 8.15 -41.89
C LYS A 194 -15.00 7.09 -41.54
N THR A 195 -14.31 6.62 -42.54
CA THR A 195 -13.18 5.69 -42.38
C THR A 195 -12.24 6.16 -41.25
N TRP A 196 -11.90 5.25 -40.34
CA TRP A 196 -11.11 5.38 -39.13
C TRP A 196 -11.79 6.12 -37.97
N ASP A 197 -13.00 6.63 -38.12
CA ASP A 197 -13.78 7.13 -37.01
C ASP A 197 -14.23 5.98 -36.08
N CYS A 198 -14.36 6.27 -34.79
CA CYS A 198 -14.80 5.35 -33.76
C CYS A 198 -16.17 5.73 -33.20
N PHE A 199 -16.99 4.74 -32.84
CA PHE A 199 -18.30 4.97 -32.23
C PHE A 199 -18.72 3.84 -31.27
N GLY A 200 -19.73 4.11 -30.45
CA GLY A 200 -20.32 3.12 -29.57
C GLY A 200 -19.71 3.02 -28.17
N ALA A 201 -18.70 3.83 -27.83
CA ALA A 201 -18.03 3.79 -26.53
C ALA A 201 -18.92 4.21 -25.35
N VAL A 202 -19.76 5.23 -25.53
CA VAL A 202 -20.52 5.87 -24.42
C VAL A 202 -21.39 4.87 -23.69
N SER A 203 -22.19 4.09 -24.42
CA SER A 203 -23.09 3.09 -23.78
C SER A 203 -22.35 1.94 -23.10
N LEU A 204 -21.14 1.58 -23.57
CA LEU A 204 -20.31 0.57 -22.91
C LEU A 204 -19.69 1.06 -21.59
N LEU A 205 -19.31 2.34 -21.52
CA LEU A 205 -18.71 2.96 -20.34
C LEU A 205 -19.75 3.34 -19.28
N SER A 206 -20.90 3.87 -19.71
CA SER A 206 -21.97 4.33 -18.81
C SER A 206 -22.96 3.24 -18.43
N GLN A 207 -22.91 2.06 -19.07
CA GLN A 207 -23.90 0.99 -18.95
C GLN A 207 -25.32 1.49 -19.31
N ALA A 208 -25.40 2.54 -20.11
CA ALA A 208 -26.65 3.09 -20.60
C ALA A 208 -27.03 2.44 -21.95
N LYS A 209 -28.30 2.54 -22.31
CA LYS A 209 -28.77 2.13 -23.62
C LYS A 209 -28.21 3.04 -24.71
N ARG A 210 -28.15 2.55 -25.95
CA ARG A 210 -27.77 3.33 -27.11
C ARG A 210 -28.67 4.56 -27.27
N GLU A 211 -28.08 5.74 -27.40
CA GLU A 211 -28.81 7.01 -27.52
C GLU A 211 -29.23 7.35 -28.95
N GLU A 212 -28.66 6.64 -29.94
CA GLU A 212 -28.83 6.86 -31.36
C GLU A 212 -28.83 5.54 -32.15
N THR A 213 -29.43 5.54 -33.32
CA THR A 213 -29.40 4.42 -34.27
C THR A 213 -28.28 4.65 -35.29
N MET A 214 -27.43 3.64 -35.50
CA MET A 214 -26.33 3.69 -36.46
C MET A 214 -26.69 2.89 -37.73
N ILE A 215 -26.59 3.54 -38.89
CA ILE A 215 -26.96 2.98 -40.18
C ILE A 215 -25.79 3.12 -41.18
N SER A 216 -25.47 2.06 -41.88
CA SER A 216 -24.48 2.09 -42.95
C SER A 216 -24.98 2.83 -44.18
N SER A 217 -24.40 3.94 -44.60
CA SER A 217 -24.77 4.69 -45.82
C SER A 217 -24.15 4.12 -47.09
N ALA A 218 -23.15 3.26 -46.95
CA ALA A 218 -22.48 2.50 -48.02
C ALA A 218 -22.20 1.08 -47.53
N LYS A 219 -21.56 0.22 -48.33
CA LYS A 219 -20.95 -1.00 -47.80
C LYS A 219 -19.81 -0.59 -46.88
N VAL A 220 -19.83 -1.07 -45.62
CA VAL A 220 -18.89 -0.68 -44.53
C VAL A 220 -18.14 -1.88 -44.04
N SER A 221 -16.82 -1.75 -43.86
CA SER A 221 -16.03 -2.67 -43.05
C SER A 221 -15.85 -2.09 -41.64
N LEU A 222 -16.02 -2.92 -40.62
CA LEU A 222 -15.95 -2.52 -39.24
C LEU A 222 -14.97 -3.44 -38.48
N PHE A 223 -14.13 -2.84 -37.68
CA PHE A 223 -13.40 -3.54 -36.61
C PHE A 223 -14.15 -3.32 -35.29
N CYS A 224 -14.47 -4.41 -34.63
CA CYS A 224 -15.31 -4.41 -33.43
C CYS A 224 -14.55 -4.95 -32.23
N ILE A 225 -14.80 -4.40 -31.07
CA ILE A 225 -14.32 -4.95 -29.78
C ILE A 225 -15.56 -5.22 -28.93
N ASP A 226 -15.68 -6.42 -28.38
CA ASP A 226 -16.78 -6.72 -27.46
C ASP A 226 -16.71 -5.88 -26.19
N GLY A 227 -17.88 -5.68 -25.55
CA GLY A 227 -18.01 -4.74 -24.45
C GLY A 227 -17.22 -5.14 -23.19
N GLU A 228 -16.91 -6.42 -22.98
CA GLU A 228 -16.10 -6.88 -21.85
C GLU A 228 -14.62 -6.59 -22.10
N SER A 229 -14.08 -7.01 -23.25
CA SER A 229 -12.71 -6.70 -23.67
C SER A 229 -12.47 -5.18 -23.75
N PHE A 230 -13.43 -4.41 -24.24
CA PHE A 230 -13.34 -2.95 -24.28
C PHE A 230 -13.23 -2.33 -22.88
N ARG A 231 -14.07 -2.75 -21.94
CA ARG A 231 -14.00 -2.27 -20.56
C ARG A 231 -12.68 -2.67 -19.87
N ASP A 232 -12.20 -3.87 -20.12
CA ASP A 232 -10.91 -4.33 -19.60
C ASP A 232 -9.74 -3.50 -20.12
N ILE A 233 -9.75 -3.17 -21.41
CA ILE A 233 -8.76 -2.29 -22.04
C ILE A 233 -8.81 -0.90 -21.39
N ILE A 234 -9.99 -0.30 -21.27
CA ILE A 234 -10.16 1.02 -20.64
C ILE A 234 -9.70 1.01 -19.18
N ASN A 235 -10.01 -0.04 -18.43
CA ASN A 235 -9.54 -0.17 -17.06
C ASN A 235 -8.01 -0.22 -16.98
N ARG A 236 -7.36 -0.97 -17.86
CA ARG A 236 -5.88 -1.02 -17.93
C ARG A 236 -5.26 0.31 -18.32
N ILE A 237 -5.89 1.07 -19.22
CA ILE A 237 -5.48 2.42 -19.59
C ILE A 237 -5.57 3.34 -18.35
N ASN A 238 -6.71 3.33 -17.67
CA ASN A 238 -6.94 4.14 -16.48
C ASN A 238 -5.96 3.78 -15.35
N GLU A 239 -5.73 2.49 -15.12
CA GLU A 239 -4.74 2.00 -14.16
C GLU A 239 -3.33 2.52 -14.47
N LYS A 240 -2.92 2.50 -15.74
CA LYS A 240 -1.60 3.00 -16.15
C LYS A 240 -1.47 4.50 -15.93
N ILE A 241 -2.45 5.28 -16.37
CA ILE A 241 -2.48 6.74 -16.19
C ILE A 241 -2.44 7.09 -14.69
N LEU A 242 -3.23 6.41 -13.88
CA LEU A 242 -3.28 6.63 -12.45
C LEU A 242 -1.94 6.31 -11.77
N LYS A 243 -1.29 5.22 -12.19
CA LYS A 243 0.05 4.85 -11.74
C LYS A 243 1.09 5.92 -12.10
N GLU A 244 1.07 6.42 -13.32
CA GLU A 244 1.96 7.51 -13.75
C GLU A 244 1.74 8.77 -12.92
N ARG A 245 0.49 9.19 -12.70
CA ARG A 245 0.13 10.34 -11.85
C ARG A 245 0.61 10.13 -10.41
N PHE A 246 0.39 8.94 -9.86
CA PHE A 246 0.84 8.59 -8.51
C PHE A 246 2.38 8.67 -8.38
N LEU A 247 3.11 8.09 -9.32
CA LEU A 247 4.58 8.14 -9.35
C LEU A 247 5.08 9.57 -9.51
N PHE A 248 4.40 10.38 -10.32
CA PHE A 248 4.71 11.80 -10.49
C PHE A 248 4.53 12.58 -9.18
N LEU A 249 3.43 12.36 -8.44
CA LEU A 249 3.20 13.02 -7.14
C LEU A 249 4.29 12.72 -6.10
N ASN A 250 5.01 11.60 -6.20
CA ASN A 250 6.15 11.31 -5.33
C ASN A 250 7.34 12.26 -5.54
N GLN A 251 7.40 12.93 -6.69
CA GLN A 251 8.45 13.90 -7.01
C GLN A 251 8.09 15.33 -6.56
N ILE A 252 6.80 15.58 -6.28
CA ILE A 252 6.29 16.91 -5.96
C ILE A 252 6.40 17.16 -4.46
N ALA A 253 7.11 18.23 -4.08
CA ALA A 253 7.45 18.56 -2.69
C ALA A 253 6.26 18.52 -1.73
N ILE A 254 5.13 19.15 -2.10
CA ILE A 254 3.93 19.27 -1.26
C ILE A 254 3.12 17.98 -1.12
N PHE A 255 3.42 16.93 -1.90
CA PHE A 255 2.73 15.63 -1.86
C PHE A 255 3.65 14.48 -1.45
N LYS A 256 4.97 14.71 -1.44
CA LYS A 256 5.98 13.67 -1.19
C LYS A 256 5.76 12.94 0.13
N SER A 257 5.41 13.65 1.18
CA SER A 257 5.21 13.11 2.54
C SER A 257 3.79 12.62 2.82
N LEU A 258 2.85 12.73 1.86
CA LEU A 258 1.53 12.12 2.00
C LEU A 258 1.66 10.60 2.15
N ASP A 259 0.74 10.00 2.90
CA ASP A 259 0.56 8.56 2.86
C ASP A 259 0.05 8.11 1.48
N ASN A 260 0.17 6.82 1.22
CA ASN A 260 -0.10 6.27 -0.11
C ASN A 260 -1.57 6.35 -0.51
N ILE A 261 -2.48 6.23 0.46
CA ILE A 261 -3.93 6.32 0.19
C ILE A 261 -4.29 7.74 -0.20
N SER A 262 -3.80 8.72 0.57
CA SER A 262 -3.99 10.15 0.28
C SER A 262 -3.41 10.54 -1.08
N LYS A 263 -2.18 10.07 -1.41
CA LYS A 263 -1.60 10.28 -2.75
C LYS A 263 -2.42 9.68 -3.86
N TYR A 264 -2.92 8.49 -3.65
CA TYR A 264 -3.76 7.80 -4.63
C TYR A 264 -5.04 8.58 -4.88
N ASN A 265 -5.72 9.03 -3.81
CA ASN A 265 -6.92 9.86 -3.92
C ASN A 265 -6.65 11.17 -4.68
N VAL A 266 -5.52 11.82 -4.41
CA VAL A 266 -5.09 13.02 -5.15
C VAL A 266 -4.81 12.69 -6.62
N ALA A 267 -4.13 11.56 -6.91
CA ALA A 267 -3.82 11.14 -8.27
C ALA A 267 -5.07 10.91 -9.13
N GLN A 268 -6.18 10.48 -8.52
CA GLN A 268 -7.47 10.34 -9.20
C GLN A 268 -8.08 11.68 -9.61
N LYS A 269 -7.79 12.74 -8.85
CA LYS A 269 -8.46 14.05 -8.99
C LYS A 269 -7.68 15.06 -9.83
N ILE A 270 -6.39 14.83 -10.10
CA ILE A 270 -5.60 15.71 -10.96
C ILE A 270 -6.01 15.58 -12.43
N ILE A 271 -6.13 16.71 -13.12
CA ILE A 271 -6.55 16.80 -14.53
C ILE A 271 -5.37 17.34 -15.34
N LEU A 272 -5.01 16.65 -16.42
CA LEU A 272 -3.96 17.09 -17.31
C LEU A 272 -4.50 18.19 -18.25
N LYS A 273 -3.81 19.36 -18.28
CA LYS A 273 -4.08 20.46 -19.21
C LYS A 273 -2.83 20.87 -19.94
N LYS A 274 -3.01 21.26 -21.21
CA LYS A 274 -1.93 21.71 -22.09
C LYS A 274 -2.16 23.19 -22.43
N TYR A 275 -1.13 23.99 -22.32
CA TYR A 275 -1.09 25.41 -22.63
C TYR A 275 -0.08 25.65 -23.73
N GLN A 276 -0.41 26.55 -24.65
CA GLN A 276 0.51 26.97 -25.71
C GLN A 276 1.46 28.06 -25.22
N ALA A 277 2.51 28.34 -25.98
CA ALA A 277 3.40 29.45 -25.69
C ALA A 277 2.61 30.76 -25.66
N CYS A 278 2.89 31.63 -24.68
CA CYS A 278 2.23 32.91 -24.41
C CYS A 278 0.83 32.80 -23.78
N ASP A 279 0.29 31.61 -23.51
CA ASP A 279 -0.98 31.50 -22.79
C ASP A 279 -0.85 32.05 -21.37
N LEU A 280 -1.81 32.87 -20.95
CA LEU A 280 -1.95 33.33 -19.57
C LEU A 280 -2.68 32.24 -18.75
N ILE A 281 -1.97 31.58 -17.86
CA ILE A 281 -2.53 30.48 -17.04
C ILE A 281 -3.21 31.03 -15.78
N ILE A 282 -2.61 32.04 -15.15
CA ILE A 282 -3.14 32.75 -13.97
C ILE A 282 -3.02 34.23 -14.20
N SER A 283 -4.09 35.00 -13.89
CA SER A 283 -4.10 36.44 -13.88
C SER A 283 -3.99 36.96 -12.46
N ARG A 284 -3.17 37.99 -12.26
CA ARG A 284 -3.00 38.68 -10.98
C ARG A 284 -4.32 39.34 -10.54
N GLY A 285 -4.66 39.19 -9.26
CA GLY A 285 -5.88 39.76 -8.68
C GLY A 285 -7.10 38.83 -8.72
N ASP A 286 -7.06 37.76 -9.50
CA ASP A 286 -8.14 36.78 -9.57
C ASP A 286 -8.29 36.02 -8.26
N ILE A 287 -9.50 35.52 -7.99
CA ILE A 287 -9.78 34.55 -6.94
C ILE A 287 -9.45 33.17 -7.54
N GLY A 288 -8.50 32.47 -6.96
CA GLY A 288 -8.03 31.19 -7.51
C GLY A 288 -8.44 29.99 -6.67
N ASN A 289 -8.99 28.97 -7.32
CA ASN A 289 -9.38 27.72 -6.68
C ASN A 289 -8.51 26.52 -7.09
N ASN A 290 -7.53 26.72 -7.97
CA ASN A 290 -6.73 25.63 -8.54
C ASN A 290 -5.25 25.76 -8.19
N LEU A 291 -4.63 24.63 -7.92
CA LEU A 291 -3.20 24.38 -7.88
C LEU A 291 -2.77 23.80 -9.23
N TYR A 292 -1.65 24.25 -9.73
CA TYR A 292 -1.06 23.80 -10.98
C TYR A 292 0.31 23.18 -10.71
N ILE A 293 0.57 21.99 -11.28
CA ILE A 293 1.83 21.28 -11.16
C ILE A 293 2.38 21.06 -12.56
N ILE A 294 3.56 21.56 -12.85
CA ILE A 294 4.17 21.48 -14.17
C ILE A 294 4.69 20.06 -14.39
N LYS A 295 4.06 19.32 -15.32
CA LYS A 295 4.54 18.02 -15.77
C LYS A 295 5.73 18.22 -16.71
N GLU A 296 5.56 19.11 -17.68
CA GLU A 296 6.56 19.42 -18.70
C GLU A 296 6.37 20.85 -19.20
N GLY A 297 7.46 21.59 -19.39
CA GLY A 297 7.43 22.94 -19.92
C GLY A 297 8.08 23.96 -18.98
N LEU A 298 7.84 25.24 -19.28
CA LEU A 298 8.40 26.39 -18.55
C LEU A 298 7.39 27.54 -18.51
N VAL A 299 7.19 28.09 -17.31
CA VAL A 299 6.32 29.25 -17.10
C VAL A 299 7.09 30.42 -16.48
N SER A 300 6.67 31.65 -16.79
CA SER A 300 7.17 32.90 -16.20
C SER A 300 6.13 33.46 -15.25
N CYS A 301 6.53 33.75 -14.01
CA CYS A 301 5.74 34.45 -13.01
C CYS A 301 6.10 35.93 -13.05
N ARG A 302 5.09 36.84 -13.21
CA ARG A 302 5.30 38.26 -13.50
C ARG A 302 4.48 39.17 -12.61
N ILE A 303 4.97 40.38 -12.41
CA ILE A 303 4.20 41.52 -11.88
C ILE A 303 4.21 42.59 -12.97
N GLY A 304 3.12 42.72 -13.73
CA GLY A 304 3.10 43.50 -14.94
C GLY A 304 4.13 42.98 -15.95
N VAL A 305 5.03 43.84 -16.44
CA VAL A 305 6.10 43.44 -17.37
C VAL A 305 7.33 42.81 -16.69
N LYS A 306 7.47 42.94 -15.38
CA LYS A 306 8.66 42.47 -14.66
C LYS A 306 8.53 40.98 -14.34
N GLU A 307 9.44 40.15 -14.90
CA GLU A 307 9.58 38.77 -14.51
C GLU A 307 10.18 38.66 -13.09
N VAL A 308 9.49 37.93 -12.21
CA VAL A 308 9.90 37.68 -10.82
C VAL A 308 10.66 36.36 -10.72
N ARG A 309 10.14 35.29 -11.36
CA ARG A 309 10.76 33.98 -11.35
C ARG A 309 10.27 33.11 -12.51
N LYS A 310 11.04 32.06 -12.84
CA LYS A 310 10.63 30.99 -13.76
C LYS A 310 10.40 29.70 -12.99
N LEU A 311 9.43 28.91 -13.45
CA LEU A 311 9.13 27.59 -12.88
C LEU A 311 9.15 26.57 -14.02
N GLY A 312 9.78 25.42 -13.76
CA GLY A 312 9.95 24.34 -14.71
C GLY A 312 9.33 23.02 -14.26
N ASN A 313 9.79 21.91 -14.83
CA ASN A 313 9.28 20.58 -14.54
C ASN A 313 9.34 20.26 -13.03
N ASN A 314 8.27 19.64 -12.51
CA ASN A 314 8.06 19.30 -11.10
C ASN A 314 7.84 20.48 -10.15
N ASP A 315 7.90 21.72 -10.66
CA ASP A 315 7.48 22.88 -9.90
C ASP A 315 5.95 23.01 -9.87
N TYR A 316 5.45 23.80 -8.92
CA TYR A 316 4.02 24.05 -8.77
C TYR A 316 3.77 25.51 -8.41
N PHE A 317 2.58 25.99 -8.78
CA PHE A 317 2.13 27.36 -8.53
C PHE A 317 0.63 27.41 -8.23
N GLY A 318 0.19 28.52 -7.65
CA GLY A 318 -1.20 28.73 -7.29
C GLY A 318 -1.60 28.20 -5.90
N GLN A 319 -0.67 27.69 -5.12
CA GLN A 319 -0.90 27.09 -3.80
C GLN A 319 -1.45 28.09 -2.76
N ASN A 320 -1.09 29.39 -2.83
CA ASN A 320 -1.50 30.38 -1.84
C ASN A 320 -3.01 30.59 -1.80
N ALA A 321 -3.66 30.59 -2.96
CA ALA A 321 -5.10 30.73 -3.05
C ALA A 321 -5.85 29.52 -2.45
N ILE A 322 -5.21 28.35 -2.38
CA ILE A 322 -5.78 27.14 -1.76
C ILE A 322 -5.53 27.13 -0.25
N LEU A 323 -4.31 27.49 0.17
CA LEU A 323 -3.88 27.35 1.57
C LEU A 323 -4.35 28.52 2.46
N VAL A 324 -4.44 29.73 1.92
CA VAL A 324 -4.64 30.96 2.73
C VAL A 324 -5.72 31.88 2.17
N ASP A 325 -6.47 31.46 1.19
CA ASP A 325 -7.62 32.17 0.60
C ASP A 325 -7.32 33.62 0.21
N VAL A 326 -6.21 33.82 -0.51
CA VAL A 326 -5.77 35.13 -1.01
C VAL A 326 -5.95 35.23 -2.52
N LYS A 327 -6.10 36.46 -3.02
CA LYS A 327 -6.06 36.75 -4.46
C LYS A 327 -4.71 36.35 -5.07
N ARG A 328 -4.69 36.04 -6.35
CA ARG A 328 -3.48 35.73 -7.10
C ARG A 328 -2.49 36.90 -7.06
N ALA A 329 -1.28 36.65 -6.58
CA ALA A 329 -0.26 37.69 -6.42
C ALA A 329 0.49 38.01 -7.72
N LEU A 330 0.54 37.06 -8.66
CA LEU A 330 1.35 37.13 -9.88
C LEU A 330 0.54 36.66 -11.10
N ASP A 331 0.89 37.21 -12.27
CA ASP A 331 0.54 36.64 -13.55
C ASP A 331 1.46 35.43 -13.82
N VAL A 332 0.91 34.33 -14.37
CA VAL A 332 1.69 33.15 -14.79
C VAL A 332 1.42 32.90 -16.25
N VAL A 333 2.48 32.99 -17.06
CA VAL A 333 2.44 32.88 -18.51
C VAL A 333 3.31 31.72 -18.97
N ALA A 334 2.81 30.90 -19.88
CA ALA A 334 3.59 29.82 -20.49
C ALA A 334 4.65 30.41 -21.43
N LEU A 335 5.92 30.04 -21.26
CA LEU A 335 7.01 30.49 -22.15
C LEU A 335 7.19 29.59 -23.36
N GLN A 336 6.72 28.36 -23.26
CA GLN A 336 6.69 27.34 -24.31
C GLN A 336 5.46 26.48 -24.12
N THR A 337 5.19 25.55 -25.04
CA THR A 337 4.13 24.56 -24.82
C THR A 337 4.34 23.87 -23.46
N THR A 338 3.39 24.05 -22.55
CA THR A 338 3.51 23.60 -21.16
C THR A 338 2.34 22.72 -20.79
N THR A 339 2.62 21.59 -20.19
CA THR A 339 1.62 20.65 -19.72
C THR A 339 1.59 20.66 -18.17
N CYS A 340 0.43 20.96 -17.60
CA CYS A 340 0.24 21.00 -16.16
C CYS A 340 -0.83 20.03 -15.71
N TYR A 341 -0.64 19.44 -14.53
CA TYR A 341 -1.74 18.88 -13.77
C TYR A 341 -2.43 19.97 -12.97
N GLU A 342 -3.73 20.06 -13.12
CA GLU A 342 -4.60 20.98 -12.40
C GLU A 342 -5.33 20.23 -11.30
N LEU A 343 -5.41 20.83 -10.10
CA LEU A 343 -6.07 20.26 -8.94
C LEU A 343 -6.88 21.35 -8.22
N SER A 344 -8.20 21.20 -8.21
CA SER A 344 -9.08 22.19 -7.56
C SER A 344 -9.11 22.01 -6.04
N ARG A 345 -9.51 23.07 -5.33
CA ARG A 345 -9.74 23.07 -3.88
C ARG A 345 -10.76 22.01 -3.47
N ASP A 346 -11.86 21.88 -4.21
CA ASP A 346 -12.90 20.89 -3.93
C ASP A 346 -12.38 19.47 -4.13
N SER A 347 -11.61 19.23 -5.20
CA SER A 347 -10.95 17.94 -5.44
C SER A 347 -9.95 17.59 -4.34
N LEU A 348 -9.21 18.55 -3.80
CA LEU A 348 -8.33 18.36 -2.64
C LEU A 348 -9.12 18.01 -1.38
N LYS A 349 -10.23 18.69 -1.13
CA LYS A 349 -11.11 18.42 0.00
C LYS A 349 -11.74 17.04 -0.09
N GLU A 350 -12.16 16.62 -1.27
CA GLU A 350 -12.67 15.25 -1.50
C GLU A 350 -11.58 14.19 -1.31
N ALA A 351 -10.35 14.45 -1.76
CA ALA A 351 -9.25 13.50 -1.70
C ALA A 351 -8.64 13.34 -0.29
N LEU A 352 -8.53 14.45 0.47
CA LEU A 352 -7.80 14.53 1.73
C LEU A 352 -8.69 14.81 2.96
N GLY A 353 -10.00 15.04 2.74
CA GLY A 353 -10.95 15.38 3.80
C GLY A 353 -10.99 16.87 4.14
N ASN A 354 -11.80 17.25 5.13
CA ASN A 354 -12.01 18.65 5.51
C ASN A 354 -10.74 19.34 6.01
N ASP A 355 -9.79 18.58 6.54
CA ASP A 355 -8.52 19.12 7.10
C ASP A 355 -7.38 19.18 6.06
N TYR A 356 -7.70 19.12 4.77
CA TYR A 356 -6.72 19.06 3.66
C TYR A 356 -5.64 20.16 3.72
N ILE A 357 -5.97 21.35 4.24
CA ILE A 357 -5.01 22.46 4.39
C ILE A 357 -3.88 22.04 5.34
N ASN A 358 -4.21 21.55 6.53
CA ASN A 358 -3.20 21.12 7.51
C ASN A 358 -2.41 19.91 7.00
N VAL A 359 -3.04 19.02 6.26
CA VAL A 359 -2.34 17.87 5.62
C VAL A 359 -1.28 18.36 4.63
N ILE A 360 -1.62 19.30 3.75
CA ILE A 360 -0.67 19.87 2.77
C ILE A 360 0.42 20.70 3.46
N LEU A 361 0.06 21.52 4.43
CA LEU A 361 1.04 22.29 5.21
C LEU A 361 2.00 21.38 5.96
N PHE A 362 1.51 20.27 6.52
CA PHE A 362 2.35 19.26 7.16
C PHE A 362 3.32 18.61 6.16
N CYS A 363 2.88 18.30 4.96
CA CYS A 363 3.76 17.76 3.91
C CYS A 363 4.84 18.76 3.50
N PHE A 364 4.47 20.03 3.35
CA PHE A 364 5.43 21.10 3.05
C PHE A 364 6.42 21.29 4.20
N PHE A 365 5.94 21.28 5.43
CA PHE A 365 6.75 21.36 6.64
C PHE A 365 7.77 20.23 6.69
N THR A 366 7.33 18.96 6.57
CA THR A 366 8.22 17.79 6.62
C THR A 366 9.25 17.83 5.52
N HIS A 367 8.85 18.16 4.29
CA HIS A 367 9.78 18.29 3.17
C HIS A 367 10.84 19.39 3.40
N SER A 368 10.43 20.55 3.95
CA SER A 368 11.35 21.66 4.24
C SER A 368 12.33 21.26 5.35
N ILE A 369 11.87 20.60 6.41
CA ILE A 369 12.70 20.10 7.52
C ILE A 369 13.71 19.04 7.05
N GLU A 370 13.32 18.11 6.15
CA GLU A 370 14.23 17.10 5.60
C GLU A 370 15.45 17.70 4.87
N ARG A 371 15.32 18.91 4.36
CA ARG A 371 16.38 19.65 3.64
C ARG A 371 17.30 20.45 4.55
N THR A 372 16.97 20.59 5.83
CA THR A 372 17.79 21.30 6.81
C THR A 372 19.02 20.52 7.21
N THR A 373 20.02 21.19 7.72
CA THR A 373 21.25 20.56 8.20
C THR A 373 21.06 19.95 9.58
N TYR A 374 20.27 20.61 10.44
CA TYR A 374 20.13 20.30 11.86
C TYR A 374 18.74 19.79 12.23
N LEU A 375 17.67 20.46 11.78
CA LEU A 375 16.32 20.16 12.24
C LEU A 375 15.80 18.79 11.78
N LYS A 376 16.26 18.29 10.62
CA LYS A 376 15.92 16.93 10.13
C LYS A 376 16.27 15.81 11.13
N ASP A 377 17.32 16.03 11.92
CA ASP A 377 17.81 15.08 12.92
C ASP A 377 17.23 15.37 14.32
N LEU A 378 16.72 16.59 14.53
CA LEU A 378 16.13 17.05 15.79
C LEU A 378 14.63 16.77 15.85
N PHE A 379 13.89 16.97 14.75
CA PHE A 379 12.45 16.77 14.68
C PHE A 379 12.15 15.29 14.39
N ILE A 380 12.19 14.47 15.43
CA ILE A 380 12.00 13.03 15.37
C ILE A 380 10.57 12.72 14.91
N GLN A 381 10.42 11.70 14.09
CA GLN A 381 9.15 11.30 13.48
C GLN A 381 8.03 11.02 14.50
N SER A 382 8.36 10.58 15.71
CA SER A 382 7.41 10.32 16.80
C SER A 382 6.74 11.56 17.39
N VAL A 383 7.36 12.73 17.28
CA VAL A 383 6.84 14.00 17.82
C VAL A 383 6.63 15.08 16.74
N ILE A 384 6.89 14.76 15.47
CA ILE A 384 6.86 15.73 14.38
C ILE A 384 5.45 16.35 14.19
N HIS A 385 4.38 15.63 14.47
CA HIS A 385 3.02 16.14 14.43
C HIS A 385 2.75 17.15 15.56
N GLU A 386 3.26 16.89 16.76
CA GLU A 386 3.12 17.81 17.89
C GLU A 386 3.97 19.06 17.66
N ILE A 387 5.15 18.92 17.09
CA ILE A 387 6.00 20.03 16.66
C ILE A 387 5.28 20.89 15.62
N PHE A 388 4.66 20.26 14.61
CA PHE A 388 3.93 21.00 13.57
C PHE A 388 2.78 21.83 14.13
N LYS A 389 2.06 21.36 15.16
CA LYS A 389 0.95 22.10 15.78
C LYS A 389 1.37 23.44 16.40
N VAL A 390 2.65 23.61 16.73
CA VAL A 390 3.19 24.85 17.27
C VAL A 390 3.38 25.91 16.18
N PHE A 391 3.58 25.48 14.93
CA PHE A 391 3.79 26.38 13.81
C PHE A 391 2.50 27.10 13.42
N LYS A 392 2.62 28.41 13.21
CA LYS A 392 1.53 29.30 12.80
C LYS A 392 1.83 29.90 11.43
N ILE A 393 0.80 30.06 10.60
CA ILE A 393 0.92 30.77 9.33
C ILE A 393 1.00 32.29 9.60
N LYS A 394 2.01 32.90 9.02
CA LYS A 394 2.18 34.38 9.00
C LYS A 394 2.21 34.86 7.54
N LYS A 395 1.61 36.07 7.34
CA LYS A 395 1.62 36.75 6.05
C LYS A 395 2.32 38.06 6.23
N TYR A 396 3.15 38.43 5.30
CA TYR A 396 3.89 39.65 5.28
C TYR A 396 3.74 40.31 3.91
N ASP A 397 3.33 41.58 3.94
CA ASP A 397 3.27 42.42 2.75
C ASP A 397 4.67 42.87 2.33
N ARG A 398 4.80 43.34 1.10
CA ARG A 398 6.06 43.78 0.54
C ARG A 398 6.73 44.81 1.43
N GLN A 399 8.01 44.60 1.75
CA GLN A 399 8.85 45.42 2.64
C GLN A 399 8.42 45.44 4.12
N GLN A 400 7.44 44.67 4.51
CA GLN A 400 7.08 44.48 5.92
C GLN A 400 8.20 43.78 6.68
N GLY A 401 8.53 44.26 7.86
CA GLY A 401 9.50 43.66 8.77
C GLY A 401 9.02 42.27 9.27
N ILE A 402 9.92 41.31 9.27
CA ILE A 402 9.62 39.94 9.73
C ILE A 402 9.72 39.81 11.26
N ILE A 403 10.56 40.64 11.88
CA ILE A 403 10.78 40.64 13.32
C ILE A 403 9.97 41.78 13.94
N GLU A 404 9.03 41.44 14.81
CA GLU A 404 8.20 42.38 15.51
C GLU A 404 9.00 43.00 16.68
N THR A 405 9.11 44.32 16.69
CA THR A 405 9.65 45.10 17.82
C THR A 405 8.51 45.53 18.72
N VAL A 406 8.43 44.99 19.92
CA VAL A 406 7.47 45.43 20.93
C VAL A 406 8.11 46.55 21.73
N THR A 407 7.58 47.79 21.59
CA THR A 407 7.92 48.94 22.43
C THR A 407 6.91 49.02 23.58
N SER A 408 7.35 48.66 24.79
CA SER A 408 6.63 49.00 26.01
C SER A 408 7.46 50.01 26.78
N ASP A 409 6.80 51.01 27.34
CA ASP A 409 7.34 52.13 28.08
C ASP A 409 8.80 51.98 28.57
N SER A 410 9.68 52.83 27.93
CA SER A 410 11.07 53.15 28.32
C SER A 410 12.14 52.03 28.35
N LYS A 411 11.88 50.81 27.90
CA LYS A 411 12.93 49.80 27.57
C LYS A 411 12.56 49.04 26.32
N VAL A 412 13.38 49.16 25.28
CA VAL A 412 13.31 48.28 24.08
C VAL A 412 13.68 46.88 24.50
N THR A 413 12.68 46.09 24.79
CA THR A 413 12.89 44.65 25.02
C THR A 413 12.75 43.96 23.68
N ILE A 414 13.86 43.62 23.04
CA ILE A 414 13.89 42.77 21.82
C ILE A 414 13.46 41.36 22.21
N THR A 415 12.18 41.13 22.17
CA THR A 415 11.60 39.78 22.38
C THR A 415 11.15 39.27 21.06
N GLN A 416 11.71 38.15 20.64
CA GLN A 416 11.27 37.23 19.59
C GLN A 416 12.12 37.07 18.33
N ASN A 417 13.44 37.31 18.41
CA ASN A 417 14.33 36.94 17.29
C ASN A 417 14.71 35.42 17.26
N LYS A 418 14.20 34.68 18.27
CA LYS A 418 14.48 33.26 18.40
C LYS A 418 13.30 32.44 17.92
N LYS A 419 13.14 32.38 16.60
CA LYS A 419 12.09 31.57 15.97
C LYS A 419 12.59 30.79 14.75
N ILE A 420 11.91 29.72 14.41
CA ILE A 420 12.08 28.99 13.15
C ILE A 420 11.07 29.53 12.16
N ILE A 421 11.53 29.88 10.98
CA ILE A 421 10.72 30.38 9.88
C ILE A 421 10.88 29.43 8.68
N ILE A 422 9.78 28.89 8.17
CA ILE A 422 9.72 28.09 6.94
C ILE A 422 8.97 28.90 5.89
N ILE A 423 9.64 29.27 4.82
CA ILE A 423 9.06 30.09 3.75
C ILE A 423 8.17 29.22 2.85
N LEU A 424 6.85 29.43 2.89
CA LEU A 424 5.87 28.74 2.05
C LEU A 424 5.83 29.33 0.64
N ASP A 425 5.89 30.66 0.54
CA ASP A 425 5.95 31.39 -0.72
C ASP A 425 6.58 32.79 -0.53
N GLY A 426 7.07 33.37 -1.62
CA GLY A 426 7.80 34.65 -1.56
C GLY A 426 9.25 34.47 -1.10
N GLY A 427 9.81 35.51 -0.50
CA GLY A 427 11.18 35.52 -0.04
C GLY A 427 11.40 36.43 1.17
N ILE A 428 12.47 36.18 1.89
CA ILE A 428 12.95 36.97 3.01
C ILE A 428 14.32 37.54 2.64
N TYR A 429 14.48 38.85 2.81
CA TYR A 429 15.65 39.63 2.44
C TYR A 429 16.18 40.37 3.66
N LYS A 430 17.45 40.64 3.67
CA LYS A 430 18.07 41.61 4.57
C LYS A 430 17.93 42.99 3.94
N GLN A 431 17.54 43.98 4.75
CA GLN A 431 17.18 45.31 4.22
C GLN A 431 18.42 46.12 3.79
N ASN A 432 19.53 46.04 4.52
CA ASN A 432 20.72 46.85 4.27
C ASN A 432 22.02 45.99 4.32
N PRO A 433 22.68 45.70 3.18
CA PRO A 433 22.18 45.85 1.80
C PRO A 433 21.06 44.84 1.50
N LEU A 434 20.22 45.12 0.50
CA LEU A 434 19.13 44.21 0.11
C LEU A 434 19.72 42.90 -0.46
N THR A 435 19.79 41.91 0.39
CA THR A 435 20.33 40.60 0.03
C THR A 435 19.34 39.49 0.36
N ILE A 436 19.25 38.48 -0.51
CA ILE A 436 18.38 37.31 -0.32
C ILE A 436 18.90 36.46 0.84
N ILE A 437 18.05 36.24 1.83
CA ILE A 437 18.33 35.35 2.95
C ILE A 437 17.67 33.97 2.71
N GLY A 438 16.48 33.94 2.11
CA GLY A 438 15.80 32.74 1.78
C GLY A 438 14.60 32.93 0.90
N GLU A 439 14.28 31.88 0.15
CA GLU A 439 13.11 31.78 -0.74
C GLU A 439 12.30 30.54 -0.40
N LYS A 440 11.23 30.30 -1.15
CA LYS A 440 10.30 29.17 -0.98
C LYS A 440 10.99 27.85 -0.63
N GLY A 441 10.59 27.22 0.45
CA GLY A 441 11.13 25.96 0.97
C GLY A 441 12.37 26.09 1.84
N LYS A 442 12.93 27.32 1.98
CA LYS A 442 14.05 27.57 2.89
C LYS A 442 13.56 27.67 4.33
N VAL A 443 14.37 27.13 5.24
CA VAL A 443 14.18 27.24 6.69
C VAL A 443 15.23 28.19 7.24
N LEU A 444 14.81 29.12 8.07
CA LEU A 444 15.67 30.08 8.76
C LEU A 444 15.59 29.85 10.27
N GLY A 445 16.68 30.14 10.99
CA GLY A 445 16.75 30.04 12.46
C GLY A 445 17.20 28.66 12.97
N GLU A 446 17.56 27.72 12.08
CA GLU A 446 18.03 26.40 12.51
C GLU A 446 19.33 26.47 13.32
N GLU A 447 20.14 27.51 13.11
CA GLU A 447 21.40 27.75 13.79
C GLU A 447 21.21 28.02 15.28
N ILE A 448 20.04 28.56 15.69
CA ILE A 448 19.70 28.85 17.08
C ILE A 448 19.68 27.57 17.95
N PHE A 449 19.29 26.43 17.36
CA PHE A 449 19.37 25.13 18.05
C PHE A 449 20.82 24.62 18.21
N LYS A 450 21.75 25.15 17.44
CA LYS A 450 23.17 24.82 17.57
C LYS A 450 23.83 25.67 18.65
N ASP A 451 23.46 26.94 18.70
CA ASP A 451 23.97 27.91 19.65
C ASP A 451 22.85 28.89 20.00
N TYR A 452 22.31 28.76 21.20
CA TYR A 452 21.17 29.57 21.68
C TYR A 452 21.50 31.06 21.87
N SER A 453 22.78 31.45 21.83
CA SER A 453 23.17 32.85 21.80
C SER A 453 22.84 33.53 20.46
N GLN A 454 22.67 32.73 19.37
CA GLN A 454 22.30 33.26 18.04
C GLN A 454 20.83 33.64 17.98
N ALA A 455 20.54 34.62 17.15
CA ALA A 455 19.20 35.11 16.86
C ALA A 455 19.10 35.49 15.37
N LEU A 456 17.89 35.53 14.85
CA LEU A 456 17.67 36.06 13.50
C LEU A 456 17.99 37.54 13.44
N PRO A 457 18.53 38.05 12.32
CA PRO A 457 18.75 39.51 12.14
C PRO A 457 17.46 40.30 12.25
N ASN A 458 17.53 41.50 12.84
CA ASN A 458 16.35 42.36 13.04
C ASN A 458 15.89 43.07 11.75
N ASP A 459 16.75 43.16 10.75
CA ASP A 459 16.54 43.84 9.48
C ASP A 459 16.01 42.95 8.36
N LEU A 460 15.27 41.91 8.73
CA LEU A 460 14.63 41.00 7.75
C LEU A 460 13.31 41.59 7.28
N VAL A 461 13.11 41.62 5.95
CA VAL A 461 11.90 42.13 5.30
C VAL A 461 11.38 41.10 4.26
N ALA A 462 10.07 41.12 4.04
CA ALA A 462 9.43 40.31 3.00
C ALA A 462 9.60 40.95 1.61
N TYR A 463 9.87 40.12 0.58
CA TYR A 463 9.90 40.59 -0.81
C TYR A 463 9.68 39.42 -1.81
N PRO A 464 8.71 39.50 -2.76
CA PRO A 464 7.71 40.60 -2.90
C PRO A 464 6.74 40.62 -1.69
N ASP A 465 5.91 39.61 -1.53
CA ASP A 465 5.11 39.32 -0.35
C ASP A 465 5.57 37.96 0.17
N CYS A 466 5.46 37.70 1.46
CA CYS A 466 5.93 36.45 2.03
C CYS A 466 4.84 35.75 2.86
N ILE A 467 4.71 34.44 2.66
CA ILE A 467 3.90 33.57 3.52
C ILE A 467 4.84 32.56 4.15
N SER A 468 4.79 32.45 5.46
CA SER A 468 5.66 31.54 6.23
C SER A 468 4.89 30.73 7.25
N LEU A 469 5.51 29.62 7.68
CA LEU A 469 5.19 28.90 8.92
C LEU A 469 6.22 29.29 9.96
N GLU A 470 5.80 29.74 11.13
CA GLU A 470 6.68 30.22 12.18
C GLU A 470 6.36 29.58 13.53
N ALA A 471 7.39 29.29 14.29
CA ALA A 471 7.30 28.81 15.66
C ALA A 471 8.43 29.38 16.50
N ASN A 472 8.14 29.81 17.75
CA ASN A 472 9.16 30.21 18.68
C ASN A 472 9.98 29.02 19.18
N ILE A 473 11.26 29.22 19.38
CA ILE A 473 12.17 28.15 19.85
C ILE A 473 11.73 27.60 21.20
N GLU A 474 11.25 28.47 22.10
CA GLU A 474 10.79 28.09 23.44
C GLU A 474 9.60 27.13 23.39
N ASP A 475 8.59 27.45 22.56
CA ASP A 475 7.42 26.59 22.36
C ASP A 475 7.82 25.21 21.76
N LEU A 476 8.75 25.20 20.81
CA LEU A 476 9.30 23.99 20.22
C LEU A 476 10.04 23.14 21.27
N CYS A 477 10.86 23.78 22.12
CA CYS A 477 11.59 23.10 23.19
C CYS A 477 10.65 22.49 24.22
N GLN A 478 9.56 23.17 24.57
CA GLN A 478 8.54 22.67 25.48
C GLN A 478 7.89 21.40 24.94
N VAL A 479 7.46 21.39 23.67
CA VAL A 479 6.86 20.22 23.03
C VAL A 479 7.85 19.07 22.92
N MET A 480 9.09 19.37 22.56
CA MET A 480 10.15 18.35 22.44
C MET A 480 10.70 17.90 23.80
N LYS A 481 10.28 18.54 24.90
CA LYS A 481 10.83 18.31 26.26
C LYS A 481 12.36 18.44 26.29
N ILE A 482 12.88 19.43 25.59
CA ILE A 482 14.31 19.74 25.52
C ILE A 482 14.59 20.89 26.47
N ASP A 483 15.52 20.71 27.38
CA ASP A 483 16.13 21.82 28.10
C ASP A 483 17.14 22.51 27.17
N LEU A 484 16.94 23.79 26.91
CA LEU A 484 17.81 24.62 26.06
C LEU A 484 19.27 24.64 26.52
N ASN A 485 19.51 24.42 27.83
CA ASN A 485 20.84 24.32 28.40
C ASN A 485 21.46 22.93 28.23
N ASN A 486 20.64 21.93 27.85
CA ASN A 486 21.03 20.55 27.65
C ASN A 486 20.59 20.00 26.27
N VAL A 487 20.70 20.81 25.21
CA VAL A 487 20.43 20.36 23.85
C VAL A 487 21.23 19.07 23.57
N LYS A 488 20.52 17.98 23.36
CA LYS A 488 21.14 16.66 23.05
C LYS A 488 22.20 16.86 21.97
N PRO A 489 23.41 16.40 22.17
CA PRO A 489 24.44 16.61 21.17
C PRO A 489 23.97 16.10 19.82
N LEU A 490 24.03 16.91 18.80
CA LEU A 490 23.78 16.58 17.38
C LEU A 490 24.41 15.24 16.95
N ASN A 491 25.43 14.83 17.67
CA ASN A 491 26.15 13.57 17.52
C ASN A 491 25.26 12.34 17.72
N VAL A 492 24.28 12.36 18.62
CA VAL A 492 23.40 11.21 18.93
C VAL A 492 22.42 10.96 17.78
N LEU A 493 21.77 11.99 17.26
CA LEU A 493 20.81 11.88 16.16
C LEU A 493 21.47 11.41 14.87
N ASN A 494 22.67 11.90 14.56
CA ASN A 494 23.46 11.45 13.42
C ASN A 494 23.87 9.97 13.58
N ARG A 495 24.12 9.50 14.80
CA ARG A 495 24.38 8.09 15.09
C ARG A 495 23.14 7.24 14.92
N ILE A 496 21.96 7.69 15.37
CA ILE A 496 20.66 6.99 15.16
C ILE A 496 20.40 6.80 13.67
N SER A 497 20.52 7.87 12.87
CA SER A 497 20.35 7.81 11.42
C SER A 497 21.26 6.77 10.75
N LYS A 498 22.50 6.62 11.24
CA LYS A 498 23.43 5.61 10.73
C LYS A 498 23.07 4.20 11.20
N LEU A 499 22.67 4.03 12.45
CA LEU A 499 22.22 2.74 12.99
C LEU A 499 20.98 2.22 12.25
N LYS A 500 20.02 3.09 11.91
CA LYS A 500 18.84 2.74 11.10
C LYS A 500 19.16 2.18 9.73
N LYS A 501 20.34 2.46 9.17
CA LYS A 501 20.77 1.92 7.87
C LYS A 501 21.38 0.53 7.96
N LEU A 502 21.77 0.11 9.15
CA LEU A 502 22.37 -1.21 9.36
C LEU A 502 21.28 -2.29 9.50
N ASN A 503 21.39 -3.35 8.72
CA ASN A 503 20.47 -4.48 8.74
C ASN A 503 20.25 -5.05 10.14
N LEU A 504 21.27 -5.02 11.00
CA LEU A 504 21.19 -5.51 12.35
C LEU A 504 20.26 -4.66 13.25
N PHE A 505 20.28 -3.34 13.10
CA PHE A 505 19.60 -2.42 14.01
C PHE A 505 18.35 -1.73 13.44
N LYS A 506 18.12 -1.78 12.13
CA LYS A 506 17.08 -1.00 11.43
C LYS A 506 15.65 -1.22 11.93
N ASN A 507 15.39 -2.40 12.51
CA ASN A 507 14.06 -2.80 12.99
C ASN A 507 13.85 -2.56 14.50
N LEU A 508 14.86 -2.01 15.20
CA LEU A 508 14.74 -1.61 16.60
C LEU A 508 13.98 -0.28 16.73
N SER A 509 13.30 -0.10 17.87
CA SER A 509 12.60 1.17 18.16
C SER A 509 13.57 2.34 18.24
N GLU A 510 13.05 3.55 18.04
CA GLU A 510 13.86 4.78 18.16
C GLU A 510 14.44 4.96 19.57
N LYS A 511 13.70 4.56 20.60
CA LYS A 511 14.17 4.62 22.00
C LYS A 511 15.39 3.73 22.22
N THR A 512 15.35 2.51 21.69
CA THR A 512 16.50 1.58 21.81
C THR A 512 17.67 2.02 20.96
N LEU A 513 17.43 2.51 19.74
CA LEU A 513 18.48 3.11 18.91
C LEU A 513 19.13 4.33 19.55
N GLU A 514 18.37 5.16 20.26
CA GLU A 514 18.91 6.29 21.00
C GLU A 514 19.84 5.83 22.15
N LEU A 515 19.43 4.81 22.92
CA LEU A 515 20.27 4.26 23.98
C LEU A 515 21.60 3.73 23.43
N ILE A 516 21.57 3.01 22.32
CA ILE A 516 22.77 2.55 21.62
C ILE A 516 23.61 3.75 21.15
N ALA A 517 22.99 4.73 20.49
CA ALA A 517 23.68 5.89 19.93
C ALA A 517 24.39 6.73 21.01
N ARG A 518 23.83 6.83 22.23
CA ARG A 518 24.46 7.53 23.35
C ARG A 518 25.72 6.86 23.85
N LYS A 519 25.79 5.52 23.76
CA LYS A 519 26.94 4.73 24.23
C LYS A 519 28.04 4.59 23.16
N LEU A 520 27.76 4.85 21.89
CA LEU A 520 28.77 4.82 20.83
C LEU A 520 29.89 5.82 21.11
N GLN A 521 31.13 5.34 21.10
CA GLN A 521 32.35 6.16 21.24
C GLN A 521 32.97 6.42 19.87
N LYS A 522 33.50 7.63 19.64
CA LYS A 522 34.14 8.00 18.38
C LYS A 522 35.64 7.79 18.50
N ILE A 523 36.19 6.86 17.70
CA ILE A 523 37.62 6.55 17.63
C ILE A 523 38.12 6.85 16.23
N LYS A 524 39.38 7.35 16.15
CA LYS A 524 40.06 7.65 14.88
C LYS A 524 41.22 6.66 14.73
N TYR A 525 41.44 6.20 13.50
CA TYR A 525 42.52 5.33 13.09
C TYR A 525 43.26 5.96 11.93
N GLU A 526 44.57 5.87 11.95
CA GLU A 526 45.42 6.37 10.87
C GLU A 526 45.52 5.32 9.76
N LYS A 527 46.03 5.72 8.60
CA LYS A 527 46.21 4.82 7.47
C LYS A 527 47.14 3.64 7.87
N ASP A 528 46.81 2.43 7.40
CA ASP A 528 47.47 1.15 7.64
C ASP A 528 47.50 0.68 9.11
N GLU A 529 46.77 1.35 10.00
CA GLU A 529 46.56 0.91 11.38
C GLU A 529 45.61 -0.31 11.44
N VAL A 530 46.03 -1.35 12.19
CA VAL A 530 45.22 -2.55 12.41
C VAL A 530 44.17 -2.26 13.49
N ILE A 531 42.91 -2.26 13.10
CA ILE A 531 41.78 -2.01 14.00
C ILE A 531 41.37 -3.28 14.76
N VAL A 532 41.42 -4.42 14.07
CA VAL A 532 41.08 -5.74 14.60
C VAL A 532 42.08 -6.74 14.03
N ALA A 533 42.62 -7.59 14.88
CA ALA A 533 43.52 -8.67 14.45
C ALA A 533 42.80 -10.03 14.46
N GLU A 534 43.02 -10.82 13.43
CA GLU A 534 42.53 -12.21 13.32
C GLU A 534 42.97 -13.07 14.53
N LYS A 535 42.09 -14.00 14.96
CA LYS A 535 42.31 -14.93 16.11
C LYS A 535 42.46 -14.26 17.48
N THR A 536 42.29 -12.95 17.58
CA THR A 536 42.20 -12.28 18.89
C THR A 536 40.77 -12.35 19.44
N PHE A 537 40.62 -12.35 20.76
CA PHE A 537 39.36 -12.16 21.40
C PHE A 537 39.00 -10.67 21.35
N GLY A 538 37.79 -10.35 21.00
CA GLY A 538 37.37 -8.96 20.91
C GLY A 538 35.95 -8.75 21.44
N GLU A 539 35.74 -7.65 22.14
CA GLU A 539 34.46 -7.31 22.77
C GLU A 539 33.84 -6.04 22.16
N THR A 540 34.23 -5.67 20.95
CA THR A 540 33.84 -4.40 20.34
C THR A 540 33.23 -4.56 18.96
N PHE A 541 32.17 -3.78 18.72
CA PHE A 541 31.51 -3.57 17.42
C PHE A 541 31.94 -2.22 16.85
N TYR A 542 32.07 -2.13 15.54
CA TYR A 542 32.53 -0.95 14.83
C TYR A 542 31.58 -0.55 13.72
N LEU A 543 31.18 0.74 13.69
CA LEU A 543 30.43 1.37 12.61
C LEU A 543 31.30 2.43 11.93
N ILE A 544 31.61 2.27 10.66
CA ILE A 544 32.47 3.19 9.90
C ILE A 544 31.70 4.49 9.62
N SER A 545 32.17 5.57 10.21
CA SER A 545 31.60 6.91 10.00
C SER A 545 32.25 7.65 8.84
N LYS A 546 33.56 7.48 8.63
CA LYS A 546 34.36 8.08 7.55
C LYS A 546 35.49 7.17 7.18
N GLY A 547 35.87 7.14 5.88
CA GLY A 547 36.94 6.29 5.37
C GLY A 547 36.47 4.88 4.99
N ASN A 548 37.43 4.03 4.64
CA ASN A 548 37.22 2.62 4.30
C ASN A 548 38.30 1.73 4.93
N VAL A 549 37.98 0.45 5.13
CA VAL A 549 38.90 -0.54 5.72
C VAL A 549 38.98 -1.76 4.82
N ARG A 550 40.14 -2.45 4.82
CA ARG A 550 40.32 -3.74 4.18
C ARG A 550 40.21 -4.88 5.20
N VAL A 551 39.60 -5.96 4.77
CA VAL A 551 39.41 -7.19 5.55
C VAL A 551 40.32 -8.25 4.94
N SER A 552 41.20 -8.88 5.73
CA SER A 552 42.13 -9.92 5.31
C SER A 552 42.07 -11.13 6.24
N ILE A 553 42.29 -12.33 5.71
CA ILE A 553 42.49 -13.58 6.44
C ILE A 553 43.81 -14.19 6.01
N ASN A 554 44.64 -14.56 6.98
CA ASN A 554 45.98 -15.08 6.74
C ASN A 554 46.78 -14.18 5.76
N GLY A 555 46.65 -12.86 5.89
CA GLY A 555 47.33 -11.86 5.06
C GLY A 555 46.73 -11.63 3.67
N LYS A 556 45.78 -12.45 3.21
CA LYS A 556 45.10 -12.28 1.92
C LYS A 556 43.92 -11.36 2.06
N VAL A 557 43.87 -10.26 1.30
CA VAL A 557 42.76 -9.33 1.28
C VAL A 557 41.51 -9.99 0.63
N LEU A 558 40.39 -10.02 1.35
CA LEU A 558 39.11 -10.59 0.88
C LEU A 558 38.21 -9.51 0.28
N ARG A 559 38.06 -8.39 1.00
CA ARG A 559 37.12 -7.31 0.62
C ARG A 559 37.49 -6.01 1.32
N ASN A 560 36.95 -4.91 0.78
CA ASN A 560 36.90 -3.62 1.45
C ASN A 560 35.53 -3.37 2.05
N ILE A 561 35.45 -2.66 3.18
CA ILE A 561 34.23 -2.20 3.82
C ILE A 561 34.25 -0.68 3.83
N GLU A 562 33.19 -0.08 3.28
CA GLU A 562 33.10 1.36 3.10
C GLU A 562 32.33 2.05 4.22
N LYS A 563 32.39 3.38 4.24
CA LYS A 563 31.59 4.27 5.11
C LYS A 563 30.11 3.85 5.14
N GLY A 564 29.52 3.81 6.34
CA GLY A 564 28.11 3.48 6.56
C GLY A 564 27.87 2.00 6.86
N ASN A 565 28.87 1.13 6.67
CA ASN A 565 28.82 -0.29 7.02
C ASN A 565 29.48 -0.54 8.39
N CYS A 566 29.35 -1.76 8.89
CA CYS A 566 29.88 -2.18 10.18
C CYS A 566 30.71 -3.46 10.08
N PHE A 567 31.45 -3.75 11.14
CA PHE A 567 32.17 -5.01 11.31
C PHE A 567 32.28 -5.35 12.81
N GLY A 568 32.54 -6.61 13.12
CA GLY A 568 32.66 -7.11 14.49
C GLY A 568 31.32 -7.37 15.18
N GLU A 569 30.22 -7.45 14.44
CA GLU A 569 28.84 -7.66 14.93
C GLU A 569 28.64 -8.99 15.64
N ASN A 570 29.36 -10.05 15.25
CA ASN A 570 29.24 -11.37 15.88
C ASN A 570 29.57 -11.34 17.38
N VAL A 571 30.52 -10.51 17.76
CA VAL A 571 30.96 -10.38 19.15
C VAL A 571 29.88 -9.83 20.07
N LEU A 572 28.97 -9.00 19.57
CA LEU A 572 27.87 -8.48 20.35
C LEU A 572 26.89 -9.57 20.78
N LEU A 573 26.76 -10.63 19.99
CA LEU A 573 25.69 -11.60 20.10
C LEU A 573 26.15 -12.98 20.59
N LYS A 574 27.43 -13.34 20.33
CA LYS A 574 28.01 -14.62 20.75
C LYS A 574 29.11 -14.42 21.77
N GLU A 575 29.24 -15.32 22.74
CA GLU A 575 30.29 -15.27 23.76
C GLU A 575 31.51 -16.07 23.35
N GLY A 576 32.71 -15.52 23.65
CA GLY A 576 33.96 -16.25 23.49
C GLY A 576 34.44 -16.50 22.06
N GLU A 577 33.83 -15.83 21.04
CA GLU A 577 34.29 -16.00 19.65
C GLU A 577 35.58 -15.18 19.38
N GLN A 578 36.49 -15.80 18.69
CA GLN A 578 37.70 -15.15 18.16
C GLN A 578 37.34 -14.36 16.88
N ARG A 579 38.07 -13.32 16.63
CA ARG A 579 38.01 -12.54 15.39
C ARG A 579 38.35 -13.41 14.19
N THR A 580 37.44 -13.44 13.22
CA THR A 580 37.58 -14.28 12.01
C THR A 580 38.49 -13.68 10.95
N ALA A 581 38.84 -12.39 11.05
CA ALA A 581 39.64 -11.68 10.06
C ALA A 581 40.34 -10.47 10.69
N THR A 582 41.46 -10.07 10.07
CA THR A 582 42.15 -8.81 10.36
C THR A 582 41.51 -7.66 9.58
N VAL A 583 41.22 -6.55 10.26
CA VAL A 583 40.66 -5.34 9.66
C VAL A 583 41.64 -4.20 9.82
N THR A 584 42.09 -3.62 8.70
CA THR A 584 43.10 -2.57 8.62
C THR A 584 42.56 -1.34 7.91
N ALA A 585 42.87 -0.15 8.38
CA ALA A 585 42.50 1.12 7.76
C ALA A 585 43.19 1.35 6.43
N ASN A 586 42.51 1.61 5.32
CA ASN A 586 43.09 1.96 4.03
C ASN A 586 43.52 3.44 3.94
N GLU A 587 42.84 4.25 4.72
CA GLU A 587 43.02 5.70 4.83
C GLU A 587 42.74 6.15 6.26
N LYS A 588 42.73 7.43 6.54
CA LYS A 588 42.28 7.94 7.86
C LYS A 588 40.81 7.59 8.09
N VAL A 589 40.51 6.66 9.01
CA VAL A 589 39.20 6.11 9.32
C VAL A 589 38.64 6.67 10.63
N ILE A 590 37.37 6.93 10.68
CA ILE A 590 36.65 7.27 11.88
C ILE A 590 35.56 6.22 12.10
N CYS A 591 35.63 5.50 13.23
CA CYS A 591 34.62 4.54 13.65
C CYS A 591 33.83 5.04 14.86
N TYR A 592 32.56 4.66 14.92
CA TYR A 592 31.80 4.61 16.17
C TYR A 592 31.90 3.21 16.72
N VAL A 593 32.27 3.09 17.99
CA VAL A 593 32.59 1.83 18.66
C VAL A 593 31.61 1.60 19.80
N LEU A 594 31.09 0.38 19.93
CA LEU A 594 30.22 -0.08 20.99
C LEU A 594 30.83 -1.33 21.63
N THR A 595 30.99 -1.33 22.95
CA THR A 595 31.44 -2.52 23.66
C THR A 595 30.31 -3.51 23.88
N LYS A 596 30.63 -4.80 24.00
CA LYS A 596 29.67 -5.85 24.34
C LYS A 596 28.99 -5.56 25.67
N LYS A 597 29.74 -5.13 26.68
CA LYS A 597 29.21 -4.76 28.00
C LYS A 597 28.12 -3.68 27.91
N GLU A 598 28.35 -2.62 27.13
CA GLU A 598 27.37 -1.55 26.95
C GLU A 598 26.15 -2.05 26.17
N PHE A 599 26.37 -2.90 25.16
CA PHE A 599 25.30 -3.52 24.37
C PHE A 599 24.43 -4.42 25.24
N ASP A 600 25.03 -5.24 26.10
CA ASP A 600 24.29 -6.14 27.01
C ASP A 600 23.46 -5.40 28.06
N ILE A 601 23.93 -4.26 28.54
CA ILE A 601 23.13 -3.39 29.43
C ILE A 601 21.90 -2.83 28.72
N ILE A 602 22.03 -2.39 27.47
CA ILE A 602 20.95 -1.80 26.70
C ILE A 602 19.92 -2.87 26.29
N LEU A 603 20.41 -4.03 25.86
CA LEU A 603 19.63 -5.15 25.36
C LEU A 603 19.65 -6.32 26.37
N ALA A 604 19.32 -6.03 27.63
CA ALA A 604 19.19 -7.06 28.65
C ALA A 604 18.09 -8.09 28.33
N ASN A 605 17.16 -7.76 27.40
CA ASN A 605 16.10 -8.65 26.98
C ASN A 605 16.63 -9.76 26.05
N LYS A 606 16.53 -11.02 26.54
CA LYS A 606 16.92 -12.21 25.81
C LYS A 606 16.23 -12.32 24.43
N THR A 607 14.97 -11.97 24.34
CA THR A 607 14.17 -12.09 23.12
C THR A 607 14.72 -11.21 21.98
N ILE A 608 15.18 -9.98 22.28
CA ILE A 608 15.83 -9.12 21.28
C ILE A 608 17.15 -9.73 20.81
N LYS A 609 17.96 -10.26 21.76
CA LYS A 609 19.24 -10.91 21.41
C LYS A 609 19.00 -12.11 20.50
N ASP A 610 18.05 -12.98 20.82
CA ASP A 610 17.68 -14.15 20.04
C ASP A 610 17.18 -13.74 18.63
N TYR A 611 16.39 -12.65 18.55
CA TYR A 611 15.96 -12.08 17.28
C TYR A 611 17.14 -11.60 16.43
N LEU A 612 18.08 -10.85 17.01
CA LEU A 612 19.26 -10.33 16.31
C LEU A 612 20.20 -11.47 15.85
N LEU A 613 20.40 -12.49 16.70
CA LEU A 613 21.16 -13.71 16.34
C LEU A 613 20.54 -14.42 15.13
N LYS A 614 19.22 -14.59 15.16
CA LYS A 614 18.47 -15.20 14.07
C LYS A 614 18.58 -14.38 12.78
N GLN A 615 18.54 -13.05 12.88
CA GLN A 615 18.72 -12.17 11.72
C GLN A 615 20.11 -12.32 11.08
N LEU A 616 21.16 -12.47 11.86
CA LEU A 616 22.50 -12.74 11.34
C LEU A 616 22.60 -14.10 10.63
N ALA A 617 22.04 -15.15 11.24
CA ALA A 617 22.05 -16.49 10.66
C ALA A 617 21.30 -16.55 9.31
N LEU A 618 20.19 -15.81 9.18
CA LEU A 618 19.39 -15.72 7.95
C LEU A 618 20.02 -14.87 6.83
N GLN A 619 21.13 -14.19 7.07
CA GLN A 619 21.87 -13.45 6.03
C GLN A 619 22.78 -14.34 5.18
N ASN A 620 22.98 -15.59 5.55
CA ASN A 620 23.81 -16.52 4.79
C ASN A 620 23.10 -16.97 3.50
N THR A 621 23.53 -16.46 2.35
CA THR A 621 22.96 -16.74 1.03
C THR A 621 23.73 -17.81 0.24
N THR A 622 24.76 -18.43 0.81
CA THR A 622 25.59 -19.45 0.13
C THR A 622 24.92 -20.84 0.10
N ILE A 623 23.84 -21.05 0.86
CA ILE A 623 23.12 -22.33 0.99
C ILE A 623 22.65 -22.82 -0.38
N SER A 624 22.97 -24.07 -0.72
CA SER A 624 22.48 -24.83 -1.88
C SER A 624 21.44 -25.88 -1.45
N LEU A 625 20.75 -26.47 -2.42
CA LEU A 625 19.78 -27.52 -2.11
C LEU A 625 20.44 -28.79 -1.53
N SER A 626 21.67 -29.09 -1.99
CA SER A 626 22.49 -30.21 -1.51
C SER A 626 22.96 -30.08 -0.05
N ASP A 627 22.94 -28.84 0.50
CA ASP A 627 23.33 -28.61 1.89
C ASP A 627 22.18 -28.88 2.88
N LEU A 628 20.97 -29.15 2.36
CA LEU A 628 19.77 -29.26 3.17
C LEU A 628 19.42 -30.72 3.45
N PHE A 629 19.10 -31.04 4.70
CA PHE A 629 18.65 -32.35 5.17
C PHE A 629 17.21 -32.26 5.67
N TYR A 630 16.43 -33.29 5.32
CA TYR A 630 15.01 -33.38 5.69
C TYR A 630 14.83 -33.78 7.16
N ILE A 631 13.93 -33.11 7.89
CA ILE A 631 13.55 -33.45 9.26
C ILE A 631 12.15 -34.04 9.30
N LYS A 632 11.13 -33.28 8.89
CA LYS A 632 9.72 -33.71 8.91
C LYS A 632 8.84 -32.82 8.02
N PRO A 633 7.61 -33.29 7.66
CA PRO A 633 6.65 -32.40 7.00
C PRO A 633 6.08 -31.39 8.00
N LEU A 634 5.83 -30.17 7.54
CA LEU A 634 5.15 -29.11 8.30
C LEU A 634 3.71 -28.91 7.82
N GLY A 635 3.46 -29.09 6.51
CA GLY A 635 2.14 -28.92 5.95
C GLY A 635 2.09 -29.26 4.46
N LYS A 636 0.88 -29.43 3.94
CA LYS A 636 0.60 -29.62 2.51
C LYS A 636 -0.35 -28.52 2.07
N GLY A 637 0.09 -27.69 1.13
CA GLY A 637 -0.72 -26.67 0.50
C GLY A 637 -1.25 -27.07 -0.87
N LYS A 638 -2.06 -26.20 -1.47
CA LYS A 638 -2.68 -26.43 -2.79
C LYS A 638 -1.64 -26.67 -3.91
N PHE A 639 -0.47 -26.04 -3.81
CA PHE A 639 0.54 -26.04 -4.87
C PHE A 639 1.83 -26.78 -4.51
N GLY A 640 1.92 -27.33 -3.30
CA GLY A 640 3.14 -27.99 -2.87
C GLY A 640 3.15 -28.38 -1.40
N THR A 641 4.29 -28.83 -0.94
CA THR A 641 4.52 -29.28 0.44
C THR A 641 5.49 -28.33 1.14
N VAL A 642 5.28 -28.16 2.45
CA VAL A 642 6.21 -27.43 3.31
C VAL A 642 6.86 -28.43 4.24
N SER A 643 8.19 -28.45 4.27
CA SER A 643 8.99 -29.35 5.09
C SER A 643 9.93 -28.58 6.02
N LEU A 644 10.26 -29.16 7.15
CA LEU A 644 11.32 -28.72 8.03
C LEU A 644 12.64 -29.34 7.56
N VAL A 645 13.65 -28.48 7.37
CA VAL A 645 14.99 -28.88 6.92
C VAL A 645 16.08 -28.19 7.75
N HIS A 646 17.32 -28.69 7.70
CA HIS A 646 18.47 -28.06 8.34
C HIS A 646 19.73 -28.15 7.44
N ASN A 647 20.70 -27.27 7.71
CA ASN A 647 22.03 -27.27 7.06
C ASN A 647 23.18 -27.53 8.05
N LYS A 648 22.97 -28.37 9.09
CA LYS A 648 23.85 -28.63 10.24
C LYS A 648 23.90 -27.50 11.27
N GLU A 649 23.89 -26.23 10.88
CA GLU A 649 23.96 -25.07 11.78
C GLU A 649 22.60 -24.50 12.13
N ASN A 650 21.72 -24.40 11.15
CA ASN A 650 20.43 -23.70 11.26
C ASN A 650 19.29 -24.55 10.70
N VAL A 651 18.09 -24.26 11.17
CA VAL A 651 16.85 -24.94 10.77
C VAL A 651 15.97 -23.97 9.96
N TYR A 652 15.38 -24.47 8.90
CA TYR A 652 14.57 -23.70 7.96
C TYR A 652 13.27 -24.43 7.63
N ALA A 653 12.28 -23.68 7.16
CA ALA A 653 11.15 -24.25 6.44
C ALA A 653 11.39 -24.12 4.93
N ILE A 654 11.07 -25.15 4.18
CA ILE A 654 11.18 -25.15 2.71
C ILE A 654 9.84 -25.49 2.08
N LYS A 655 9.32 -24.57 1.27
CA LYS A 655 8.09 -24.75 0.49
C LYS A 655 8.48 -25.19 -0.91
N ALA A 656 8.16 -26.44 -1.26
CA ALA A 656 8.40 -27.01 -2.58
C ALA A 656 7.15 -26.87 -3.45
N VAL A 657 7.29 -26.33 -4.64
CA VAL A 657 6.22 -26.09 -5.61
C VAL A 657 6.55 -26.81 -6.91
N SER A 658 5.66 -27.68 -7.38
CA SER A 658 5.87 -28.43 -8.62
C SER A 658 5.81 -27.52 -9.85
N ARG A 659 6.86 -27.56 -10.68
CA ARG A 659 6.94 -26.80 -11.94
C ARG A 659 5.85 -27.21 -12.92
N THR A 660 5.56 -28.50 -13.00
CA THR A 660 4.53 -29.04 -13.90
C THR A 660 3.11 -28.55 -13.56
N LEU A 661 2.80 -28.35 -12.25
CA LEU A 661 1.53 -27.77 -11.83
C LEU A 661 1.40 -26.30 -12.22
N VAL A 662 2.50 -25.57 -12.13
CA VAL A 662 2.55 -24.15 -12.50
C VAL A 662 2.50 -23.97 -14.01
N ASP A 663 3.19 -24.82 -14.78
CA ASP A 663 3.22 -24.77 -16.24
C ASP A 663 1.85 -25.04 -16.87
N ARG A 664 1.03 -25.91 -16.26
CA ARG A 664 -0.36 -26.17 -16.71
C ARG A 664 -1.26 -24.93 -16.66
N GLN A 665 -0.93 -23.92 -15.86
CA GLN A 665 -1.73 -22.73 -15.68
C GLN A 665 -0.83 -21.49 -15.76
N LYS A 666 -0.71 -20.85 -16.92
CA LYS A 666 0.12 -19.64 -17.17
C LYS A 666 -0.07 -18.52 -16.13
N ILE A 667 -1.26 -18.43 -15.54
CA ILE A 667 -1.56 -17.42 -14.50
C ILE A 667 -0.77 -17.72 -13.21
N LEU A 668 -0.57 -18.99 -12.86
CA LEU A 668 0.12 -19.37 -11.63
C LEU A 668 1.59 -18.96 -11.61
N SER A 669 2.28 -19.01 -12.75
CA SER A 669 3.69 -18.57 -12.83
C SER A 669 3.86 -17.11 -12.42
N LYS A 670 2.93 -16.24 -12.86
CA LYS A 670 2.93 -14.82 -12.46
C LYS A 670 2.72 -14.66 -10.95
N TYR A 671 1.83 -15.46 -10.34
CA TYR A 671 1.61 -15.40 -8.89
C TYR A 671 2.86 -15.85 -8.12
N PHE A 672 3.53 -16.92 -8.52
CA PHE A 672 4.75 -17.41 -7.86
C PHE A 672 5.92 -16.45 -7.99
N LEU A 673 6.14 -15.87 -9.17
CA LEU A 673 7.17 -14.85 -9.36
C LEU A 673 6.88 -13.60 -8.53
N ASN A 674 5.61 -13.20 -8.42
CA ASN A 674 5.20 -12.09 -7.59
C ASN A 674 5.39 -12.39 -6.09
N GLU A 675 4.97 -13.60 -5.61
CA GLU A 675 5.21 -14.06 -4.23
C GLU A 675 6.71 -14.01 -3.89
N ARG A 676 7.57 -14.53 -4.79
CA ARG A 676 9.03 -14.48 -4.63
C ARG A 676 9.55 -13.04 -4.50
N ARG A 677 9.17 -12.14 -5.42
CA ARG A 677 9.61 -10.74 -5.40
C ARG A 677 9.18 -10.05 -4.10
N ILE A 678 7.95 -10.26 -3.69
CA ILE A 678 7.41 -9.72 -2.44
C ILE A 678 8.21 -10.26 -1.26
N MET A 679 8.31 -11.57 -1.08
CA MET A 679 8.96 -12.18 0.08
C MET A 679 10.44 -11.77 0.20
N LEU A 680 11.18 -11.66 -0.91
CA LEU A 680 12.57 -11.18 -0.91
C LEU A 680 12.69 -9.70 -0.48
N SER A 681 11.64 -8.91 -0.68
CA SER A 681 11.62 -7.49 -0.29
C SER A 681 11.23 -7.26 1.17
N LEU A 682 10.69 -8.28 1.86
CA LEU A 682 10.20 -8.18 3.22
C LEU A 682 11.31 -8.42 4.24
N ASP A 683 11.39 -7.53 5.23
CA ASP A 683 12.30 -7.65 6.35
C ASP A 683 11.72 -6.90 7.57
N HIS A 684 10.95 -7.63 8.39
CA HIS A 684 10.27 -7.11 9.58
C HIS A 684 10.22 -8.18 10.67
N PRO A 685 10.33 -7.83 11.97
CA PRO A 685 10.34 -8.80 13.07
C PRO A 685 9.13 -9.75 13.07
N PHE A 686 7.96 -9.24 12.75
CA PHE A 686 6.69 -9.97 12.78
C PHE A 686 6.25 -10.53 11.41
N VAL A 687 7.16 -10.58 10.44
CA VAL A 687 6.94 -11.16 9.11
C VAL A 687 7.98 -12.25 8.89
N VAL A 688 7.57 -13.39 8.35
CA VAL A 688 8.49 -14.47 8.02
C VAL A 688 9.50 -14.01 6.96
N LYS A 689 10.76 -14.31 7.19
CA LYS A 689 11.85 -13.93 6.28
C LYS A 689 12.11 -15.01 5.23
N MET A 690 12.16 -14.63 3.98
CA MET A 690 12.69 -15.47 2.92
C MET A 690 14.20 -15.41 2.92
N VAL A 691 14.85 -16.59 3.02
CA VAL A 691 16.30 -16.73 3.00
C VAL A 691 16.80 -16.74 1.56
N LYS A 692 16.22 -17.64 0.75
CA LYS A 692 16.62 -17.83 -0.64
C LYS A 692 15.53 -18.52 -1.46
N SER A 693 15.49 -18.30 -2.76
CA SER A 693 14.83 -19.17 -3.72
C SER A 693 15.81 -20.16 -4.32
N LEU A 694 15.40 -21.42 -4.46
CA LEU A 694 16.18 -22.49 -5.02
C LEU A 694 15.34 -23.19 -6.08
N LYS A 695 15.97 -23.83 -7.07
CA LYS A 695 15.26 -24.61 -8.10
C LYS A 695 16.04 -25.85 -8.50
N ASN A 696 15.30 -26.87 -8.92
CA ASN A 696 15.83 -28.01 -9.66
C ASN A 696 14.98 -28.26 -10.93
N GLU A 697 15.17 -29.36 -11.59
CA GLU A 697 14.44 -29.70 -12.83
C GLU A 697 12.90 -29.77 -12.63
N PHE A 698 12.44 -30.25 -11.46
CA PHE A 698 11.03 -30.56 -11.20
C PHE A 698 10.32 -29.57 -10.28
N PHE A 699 11.08 -28.83 -9.45
CA PHE A 699 10.52 -27.99 -8.40
C PHE A 699 11.20 -26.62 -8.33
N CYS A 700 10.41 -25.63 -7.87
CA CYS A 700 10.89 -24.38 -7.34
C CYS A 700 10.70 -24.36 -5.83
N PHE A 701 11.66 -23.84 -5.08
CA PHE A 701 11.67 -23.87 -3.63
C PHE A 701 11.80 -22.47 -3.04
N PHE A 702 11.00 -22.20 -2.01
CA PHE A 702 11.17 -21.07 -1.12
C PHE A 702 11.80 -21.56 0.18
N LEU A 703 13.07 -21.22 0.43
CA LEU A 703 13.73 -21.45 1.71
C LEU A 703 13.41 -20.26 2.61
N ILE A 704 12.68 -20.50 3.69
CA ILE A 704 12.15 -19.48 4.58
C ILE A 704 12.54 -19.75 6.04
N GLU A 705 12.49 -18.72 6.84
CA GLU A 705 12.67 -18.80 8.28
C GLU A 705 11.70 -19.83 8.88
N TYR A 706 12.20 -20.75 9.71
CA TYR A 706 11.33 -21.61 10.50
C TYR A 706 10.85 -20.89 11.76
N VAL A 707 9.53 -20.86 11.94
CA VAL A 707 8.89 -20.34 13.15
C VAL A 707 8.57 -21.51 14.07
N ASN A 708 9.41 -21.70 15.11
CA ASN A 708 9.17 -22.72 16.12
C ASN A 708 8.10 -22.23 17.08
N GLY A 709 6.89 -22.72 16.96
CA GLY A 709 5.76 -22.24 17.72
C GLY A 709 4.45 -22.88 17.31
N LYS A 710 3.35 -22.14 17.44
CA LYS A 710 2.01 -22.62 17.21
C LYS A 710 1.22 -21.70 16.26
N ASN A 711 0.38 -22.26 15.40
CA ASN A 711 -0.53 -21.48 14.59
C ASN A 711 -1.57 -20.76 15.48
N LEU A 712 -1.86 -19.50 15.18
CA LEU A 712 -2.77 -18.68 15.98
C LEU A 712 -4.20 -19.26 15.95
N ASP A 713 -4.67 -19.75 14.82
CA ASP A 713 -5.97 -20.40 14.68
C ASP A 713 -6.10 -21.64 15.59
N GLU A 714 -5.07 -22.49 15.63
CA GLU A 714 -5.03 -23.63 16.53
C GLU A 714 -5.01 -23.24 18.02
N TYR A 715 -4.39 -22.11 18.34
CA TYR A 715 -4.40 -21.57 19.69
C TYR A 715 -5.80 -21.09 20.06
N LEU A 716 -6.40 -20.24 19.20
CA LEU A 716 -7.73 -19.66 19.42
C LEU A 716 -8.82 -20.72 19.56
N SER A 717 -8.74 -21.81 18.77
CA SER A 717 -9.72 -22.92 18.83
C SER A 717 -9.65 -23.74 20.13
N LYS A 718 -8.47 -23.79 20.76
CA LYS A 718 -8.22 -24.63 21.96
C LYS A 718 -8.23 -23.83 23.28
N ARG A 719 -8.20 -22.51 23.22
CA ARG A 719 -8.18 -21.68 24.46
C ARG A 719 -9.51 -21.74 25.18
N LYS A 720 -9.43 -21.76 26.51
CA LYS A 720 -10.61 -21.81 27.39
C LYS A 720 -11.22 -20.45 27.65
N GLN A 721 -10.39 -19.42 27.78
CA GLN A 721 -10.80 -18.06 28.13
C GLN A 721 -10.97 -17.21 26.85
N LYS A 722 -12.09 -16.54 26.72
CA LYS A 722 -12.41 -15.56 25.68
C LYS A 722 -12.61 -14.19 26.35
N LYS A 723 -12.72 -13.12 25.55
CA LYS A 723 -12.91 -11.73 26.01
C LYS A 723 -11.76 -11.21 26.90
N ASN A 724 -10.51 -11.58 26.56
CA ASN A 724 -9.33 -11.05 27.22
C ASN A 724 -8.84 -9.81 26.46
N ILE A 725 -8.95 -8.63 27.10
CA ILE A 725 -8.58 -7.35 26.51
C ILE A 725 -7.07 -7.28 26.27
N TYR A 726 -6.25 -7.67 27.25
CA TYR A 726 -4.79 -7.65 27.13
C TYR A 726 -4.28 -8.55 26.02
N GLU A 727 -4.79 -9.77 25.92
CA GLU A 727 -4.47 -10.71 24.85
C GLU A 727 -4.83 -10.12 23.48
N THR A 728 -6.01 -9.49 23.39
CA THR A 728 -6.47 -8.89 22.15
C THR A 728 -5.62 -7.66 21.78
N GLN A 729 -5.28 -6.79 22.75
CA GLN A 729 -4.37 -5.66 22.52
C GLN A 729 -3.01 -6.13 22.02
N PHE A 730 -2.46 -7.17 22.63
CA PHE A 730 -1.16 -7.71 22.27
C PHE A 730 -1.17 -8.26 20.83
N TYR A 731 -2.13 -9.12 20.48
CA TYR A 731 -2.18 -9.72 19.15
C TYR A 731 -2.56 -8.72 18.06
N ILE A 732 -3.56 -7.87 18.30
CA ILE A 732 -3.94 -6.83 17.34
C ILE A 732 -2.84 -5.78 17.19
N GLY A 733 -2.13 -5.45 18.26
CA GLY A 733 -0.95 -4.59 18.23
C GLY A 733 0.15 -5.15 17.32
N ASN A 734 0.47 -6.45 17.41
CA ASN A 734 1.41 -7.11 16.50
C ASN A 734 0.94 -7.01 15.03
N ILE A 735 -0.35 -7.32 14.76
CA ILE A 735 -0.88 -7.26 13.39
C ILE A 735 -0.89 -5.81 12.86
N LEU A 736 -1.16 -4.81 13.70
CA LEU A 736 -1.07 -3.40 13.30
C LEU A 736 0.35 -2.99 12.90
N LEU A 737 1.39 -3.45 13.61
CA LEU A 737 2.78 -3.21 13.25
C LEU A 737 3.14 -3.91 11.91
N MET A 738 2.62 -5.12 11.68
CA MET A 738 2.77 -5.79 10.39
C MET A 738 2.11 -4.98 9.26
N LEU A 739 0.86 -4.54 9.46
CA LEU A 739 0.12 -3.74 8.48
C LEU A 739 0.79 -2.39 8.21
N GLU A 740 1.33 -1.73 9.24
CA GLU A 740 2.10 -0.49 9.08
C GLU A 740 3.30 -0.70 8.16
N TYR A 741 4.01 -1.80 8.36
CA TYR A 741 5.14 -2.15 7.51
C TYR A 741 4.72 -2.47 6.07
N LEU A 742 3.64 -3.24 5.88
CA LEU A 742 3.11 -3.57 4.55
C LEU A 742 2.59 -2.32 3.83
N GLN A 743 1.88 -1.44 4.55
CA GLN A 743 1.36 -0.19 4.01
C GLN A 743 2.49 0.73 3.51
N LYS A 744 3.60 0.85 4.25
CA LYS A 744 4.79 1.59 3.83
C LYS A 744 5.43 1.03 2.55
N LYS A 745 5.14 -0.23 2.20
CA LYS A 745 5.60 -0.90 0.97
C LYS A 745 4.54 -0.99 -0.12
N PHE A 746 3.38 -0.35 0.05
CA PHE A 746 2.24 -0.44 -0.87
C PHE A 746 1.72 -1.87 -1.06
N LEU A 747 1.90 -2.73 -0.10
CA LEU A 747 1.59 -4.13 -0.19
C LEU A 747 0.28 -4.44 0.52
N ALA A 748 -0.72 -4.95 -0.22
CA ALA A 748 -1.90 -5.57 0.34
C ALA A 748 -1.65 -7.08 0.50
N HIS A 749 -1.97 -7.61 1.67
CA HIS A 749 -1.86 -9.04 1.97
C HIS A 749 -3.03 -9.83 1.38
N ARG A 750 -4.26 -9.31 1.51
CA ARG A 750 -5.51 -9.82 0.95
C ARG A 750 -6.03 -11.15 1.52
N ASP A 751 -5.34 -11.72 2.51
CA ASP A 751 -5.77 -12.93 3.23
C ASP A 751 -5.27 -12.92 4.68
N ILE A 752 -5.50 -11.81 5.40
CA ILE A 752 -5.18 -11.70 6.82
C ILE A 752 -6.20 -12.50 7.61
N LYS A 753 -5.70 -13.52 8.31
CA LYS A 753 -6.49 -14.44 9.14
C LYS A 753 -5.60 -15.18 10.13
N PRO A 754 -6.12 -15.72 11.23
CA PRO A 754 -5.34 -16.41 12.24
C PRO A 754 -4.54 -17.62 11.70
N SER A 755 -5.05 -18.34 10.70
CA SER A 755 -4.34 -19.49 10.11
C SER A 755 -3.08 -19.10 9.29
N ASN A 756 -2.94 -17.83 8.87
CA ASN A 756 -1.75 -17.31 8.20
C ASN A 756 -0.77 -16.64 9.18
N ILE A 757 -1.00 -16.78 10.49
CA ILE A 757 -0.20 -16.18 11.54
C ILE A 757 0.26 -17.26 12.52
N MET A 758 1.56 -17.26 12.85
CA MET A 758 2.15 -18.12 13.86
C MET A 758 2.43 -17.33 15.15
N ILE A 759 2.27 -17.96 16.30
CA ILE A 759 2.83 -17.50 17.59
C ILE A 759 4.19 -18.17 17.71
N ASP A 760 5.26 -17.38 17.73
CA ASP A 760 6.63 -17.91 17.83
C ASP A 760 6.97 -18.42 19.24
N SER A 761 8.17 -18.98 19.44
CA SER A 761 8.66 -19.47 20.73
C SER A 761 8.69 -18.44 21.84
N ASN A 762 8.72 -17.16 21.50
CA ASN A 762 8.71 -16.04 22.43
C ASN A 762 7.31 -15.48 22.66
N GLY A 763 6.27 -16.06 22.05
CA GLY A 763 4.87 -15.66 22.18
C GLY A 763 4.44 -14.52 21.26
N TYR A 764 5.33 -14.02 20.39
CA TYR A 764 5.02 -12.95 19.44
C TYR A 764 4.50 -13.51 18.11
N LEU A 765 3.75 -12.68 17.39
CA LEU A 765 3.15 -13.10 16.13
C LEU A 765 4.11 -12.97 14.94
N LYS A 766 4.03 -13.92 14.01
CA LYS A 766 4.68 -13.87 12.69
C LYS A 766 3.70 -14.23 11.59
N MET A 767 3.59 -13.36 10.59
CA MET A 767 2.83 -13.61 9.37
C MET A 767 3.65 -14.52 8.43
N ILE A 768 3.05 -15.60 7.92
CA ILE A 768 3.78 -16.70 7.27
C ILE A 768 3.45 -16.95 5.80
N ASP A 769 2.36 -16.41 5.26
CA ASP A 769 1.93 -16.67 3.88
C ASP A 769 1.64 -15.38 3.11
N PHE A 770 2.34 -15.20 2.00
CA PHE A 770 2.22 -14.06 1.08
C PHE A 770 1.76 -14.46 -0.33
N GLY A 771 1.24 -15.69 -0.48
CA GLY A 771 0.79 -16.21 -1.78
C GLY A 771 -0.34 -15.41 -2.43
N THR A 772 -1.11 -14.68 -1.64
CA THR A 772 -2.17 -13.77 -2.11
C THR A 772 -1.76 -12.30 -2.17
N ALA A 773 -0.57 -11.95 -1.65
CA ALA A 773 -0.15 -10.57 -1.54
C ALA A 773 0.11 -9.91 -2.91
N LYS A 774 -0.16 -8.62 -2.98
CA LYS A 774 0.06 -7.82 -4.20
C LYS A 774 0.53 -6.42 -3.85
N VAL A 775 1.54 -5.94 -4.58
CA VAL A 775 1.90 -4.52 -4.53
C VAL A 775 0.79 -3.76 -5.25
N LEU A 776 0.07 -2.94 -4.52
CA LEU A 776 -1.01 -2.12 -5.03
C LEU A 776 -0.51 -0.69 -5.18
N THR A 777 -0.17 -0.33 -6.40
CA THR A 777 -0.07 1.08 -6.81
C THR A 777 -1.44 1.62 -7.22
N ASP A 778 -2.42 0.70 -7.42
CA ASP A 778 -3.75 0.94 -7.97
C ASP A 778 -4.80 0.01 -7.35
N TYR A 779 -6.07 0.19 -7.73
CA TYR A 779 -7.13 -0.79 -7.41
C TYR A 779 -6.89 -2.12 -8.12
N THR A 780 -7.35 -3.18 -7.51
CA THR A 780 -7.37 -4.51 -8.11
C THR A 780 -8.78 -5.09 -7.98
N ASN A 781 -9.23 -5.81 -9.01
CA ASN A 781 -10.56 -6.42 -9.05
C ASN A 781 -10.53 -7.93 -8.79
N THR A 782 -9.35 -8.50 -8.53
CA THR A 782 -9.21 -9.94 -8.33
C THR A 782 -9.95 -10.38 -7.07
N VAL A 783 -10.97 -11.20 -7.19
CA VAL A 783 -11.65 -11.80 -6.04
C VAL A 783 -10.75 -12.87 -5.44
N ILE A 784 -10.18 -12.57 -4.28
CA ILE A 784 -9.22 -13.43 -3.57
C ILE A 784 -9.37 -13.23 -2.06
N GLY A 785 -9.08 -14.27 -1.29
CA GLY A 785 -9.16 -14.25 0.17
C GLY A 785 -9.99 -15.41 0.71
N THR A 786 -10.07 -15.48 2.03
CA THR A 786 -10.86 -16.49 2.75
C THR A 786 -12.26 -15.95 3.05
N PRO A 787 -13.34 -16.71 2.83
CA PRO A 787 -14.72 -16.19 2.83
C PRO A 787 -15.12 -15.30 4.00
N HIS A 788 -14.82 -15.69 5.24
CA HIS A 788 -15.19 -14.92 6.43
C HIS A 788 -14.44 -13.60 6.57
N TYR A 789 -13.24 -13.47 5.99
CA TYR A 789 -12.35 -12.30 6.13
C TYR A 789 -12.39 -11.37 4.92
N ILE A 790 -13.13 -11.76 3.86
CA ILE A 790 -13.18 -10.98 2.62
C ILE A 790 -13.94 -9.68 2.81
N ALA A 791 -13.38 -8.58 2.29
CA ALA A 791 -14.01 -7.27 2.41
C ALA A 791 -15.16 -7.08 1.40
N PRO A 792 -16.22 -6.31 1.74
CA PRO A 792 -17.39 -6.14 0.89
C PRO A 792 -17.06 -5.52 -0.48
N GLU A 793 -16.08 -4.63 -0.58
CA GLU A 793 -15.65 -4.05 -1.85
C GLU A 793 -15.02 -5.07 -2.79
N ILE A 794 -14.38 -6.13 -2.28
CA ILE A 794 -13.85 -7.25 -3.09
C ILE A 794 -15.03 -8.02 -3.72
N LEU A 795 -16.06 -8.29 -2.92
CA LEU A 795 -17.25 -8.99 -3.38
C LEU A 795 -18.10 -8.17 -4.37
N GLN A 796 -18.06 -6.85 -4.26
CA GLN A 796 -18.75 -5.93 -5.17
C GLN A 796 -18.05 -5.72 -6.51
N GLY A 797 -16.82 -6.19 -6.67
CA GLY A 797 -16.05 -6.02 -7.92
C GLY A 797 -15.71 -4.57 -8.28
N LYS A 798 -15.85 -3.61 -7.34
CA LYS A 798 -15.64 -2.17 -7.59
C LYS A 798 -14.18 -1.71 -7.58
N GLY A 799 -13.25 -2.64 -7.56
CA GLY A 799 -11.86 -2.34 -7.33
C GLY A 799 -11.58 -2.03 -5.83
N TYR A 800 -10.48 -2.53 -5.31
CA TYR A 800 -10.13 -2.37 -3.92
C TYR A 800 -8.64 -2.05 -3.73
N SER A 801 -8.32 -1.45 -2.60
CA SER A 801 -6.98 -0.98 -2.22
C SER A 801 -6.49 -1.69 -0.96
N LEU A 802 -5.50 -1.11 -0.30
CA LEU A 802 -4.97 -1.58 1.00
C LEU A 802 -6.04 -1.62 2.11
N SER A 803 -7.17 -0.94 1.93
CA SER A 803 -8.28 -0.90 2.90
C SER A 803 -8.92 -2.25 3.19
N CYS A 804 -8.82 -3.22 2.27
CA CYS A 804 -9.36 -4.56 2.47
C CYS A 804 -8.67 -5.30 3.64
N ASP A 805 -7.37 -5.07 3.88
CA ASP A 805 -6.63 -5.69 4.98
C ASP A 805 -7.10 -5.17 6.35
N PHE A 806 -7.60 -3.93 6.44
CA PHE A 806 -8.17 -3.37 7.67
C PHE A 806 -9.55 -3.96 7.98
N TRP A 807 -10.33 -4.31 6.97
CA TRP A 807 -11.55 -5.10 7.17
C TRP A 807 -11.21 -6.48 7.75
N SER A 808 -10.25 -7.18 7.14
CA SER A 808 -9.80 -8.50 7.62
C SER A 808 -9.24 -8.43 9.05
N LEU A 809 -8.52 -7.35 9.40
CA LEU A 809 -8.10 -7.06 10.78
C LEU A 809 -9.31 -6.93 11.72
N GLY A 810 -10.37 -6.25 11.30
CA GLY A 810 -11.61 -6.11 12.09
C GLY A 810 -12.29 -7.46 12.36
N ILE A 811 -12.33 -8.34 11.36
CA ILE A 811 -12.83 -9.72 11.51
C ILE A 811 -11.93 -10.52 12.48
N CYS A 812 -10.59 -10.46 12.31
CA CYS A 812 -9.65 -11.12 13.21
C CYS A 812 -9.81 -10.64 14.66
N MET A 813 -9.98 -9.33 14.86
CA MET A 813 -10.17 -8.77 16.20
C MET A 813 -11.47 -9.25 16.85
N TYR A 814 -12.55 -9.31 16.08
CA TYR A 814 -13.83 -9.83 16.56
C TYR A 814 -13.71 -11.31 16.94
N GLU A 815 -13.07 -12.13 16.11
CA GLU A 815 -12.81 -13.55 16.35
C GLU A 815 -11.88 -13.78 17.56
N ILE A 816 -10.78 -13.02 17.64
CA ILE A 816 -9.84 -13.11 18.78
C ILE A 816 -10.57 -12.76 20.08
N PHE A 817 -11.42 -11.76 20.10
CA PHE A 817 -12.07 -11.34 21.33
C PHE A 817 -13.31 -12.18 21.67
N TYR A 818 -14.25 -12.34 20.72
CA TYR A 818 -15.52 -13.03 20.96
C TYR A 818 -15.46 -14.53 20.70
N GLY A 819 -14.46 -15.02 19.93
CA GLY A 819 -14.32 -16.43 19.53
C GLY A 819 -15.41 -16.93 18.59
N GLN A 820 -15.94 -16.02 17.76
CA GLN A 820 -16.92 -16.27 16.71
C GLN A 820 -16.78 -15.23 15.60
N TYR A 821 -17.40 -15.47 14.43
CA TYR A 821 -17.37 -14.52 13.32
C TYR A 821 -18.52 -13.53 13.41
N PRO A 822 -18.33 -12.26 12.98
CA PRO A 822 -19.43 -11.29 12.90
C PRO A 822 -20.41 -11.58 11.77
N PHE A 823 -19.96 -12.29 10.72
CA PHE A 823 -20.74 -12.68 9.55
C PHE A 823 -20.53 -14.15 9.23
N GLY A 824 -21.58 -14.84 8.84
CA GLY A 824 -21.54 -16.22 8.42
C GLY A 824 -21.22 -17.24 9.52
N GLN A 825 -21.45 -16.91 10.80
CA GLN A 825 -21.14 -17.81 11.93
C GLN A 825 -21.83 -19.17 11.82
N PHE A 826 -23.04 -19.22 11.24
CA PHE A 826 -23.83 -20.43 11.09
C PHE A 826 -24.06 -20.79 9.62
N ALA A 827 -23.36 -20.13 8.69
CA ALA A 827 -23.46 -20.38 7.27
C ALA A 827 -22.94 -21.77 6.91
N THR A 828 -23.69 -22.50 6.11
CA THR A 828 -23.30 -23.81 5.59
C THR A 828 -22.64 -23.70 4.24
N GLU A 829 -22.97 -22.63 3.49
CA GLU A 829 -22.40 -22.35 2.18
C GLU A 829 -21.65 -21.01 2.15
N VAL A 830 -20.63 -20.92 1.30
CA VAL A 830 -19.83 -19.70 1.11
C VAL A 830 -20.68 -18.50 0.67
N ILE A 831 -21.69 -18.77 -0.15
CA ILE A 831 -22.61 -17.74 -0.67
C ILE A 831 -23.40 -17.06 0.46
N GLU A 832 -23.77 -17.79 1.50
CA GLU A 832 -24.46 -17.24 2.66
C GLU A 832 -23.57 -16.27 3.43
N ILE A 833 -22.26 -16.61 3.58
CA ILE A 833 -21.28 -15.70 4.18
C ILE A 833 -21.20 -14.40 3.39
N TYR A 834 -21.10 -14.49 2.06
CA TYR A 834 -21.00 -13.31 1.19
C TYR A 834 -22.24 -12.43 1.25
N LYS A 835 -23.44 -13.03 1.29
CA LYS A 835 -24.69 -12.30 1.49
C LYS A 835 -24.70 -11.54 2.82
N GLU A 836 -24.26 -12.18 3.91
CA GLU A 836 -24.18 -11.53 5.21
C GLU A 836 -23.16 -10.39 5.21
N VAL A 837 -21.97 -10.58 4.66
CA VAL A 837 -20.95 -9.51 4.54
C VAL A 837 -21.48 -8.31 3.77
N LEU A 838 -22.25 -8.53 2.70
CA LEU A 838 -22.78 -7.45 1.86
C LEU A 838 -23.98 -6.72 2.51
N HIS A 839 -24.91 -7.46 3.13
CA HIS A 839 -26.25 -6.92 3.46
C HIS A 839 -26.57 -6.89 4.94
N LYS A 840 -25.97 -7.76 5.78
CA LYS A 840 -26.31 -7.90 7.20
C LYS A 840 -25.46 -6.96 8.06
N GLU A 841 -26.08 -6.27 9.00
CA GLU A 841 -25.38 -5.59 10.07
C GLU A 841 -24.89 -6.60 11.11
N PHE A 842 -23.70 -6.36 11.69
CA PHE A 842 -23.17 -7.22 12.74
C PHE A 842 -23.52 -6.68 14.13
N PHE A 843 -23.58 -7.56 15.10
CA PHE A 843 -23.92 -7.24 16.48
C PHE A 843 -22.80 -7.71 17.42
N PHE A 844 -22.62 -7.01 18.52
CA PHE A 844 -21.72 -7.44 19.57
C PHE A 844 -22.43 -8.38 20.56
N PRO A 845 -21.83 -9.53 20.90
CA PRO A 845 -22.41 -10.45 21.86
C PRO A 845 -22.50 -9.88 23.29
N CYS A 846 -21.77 -8.79 23.54
CA CYS A 846 -21.72 -8.13 24.84
C CYS A 846 -21.52 -6.62 24.66
N ASN A 847 -22.39 -5.83 25.30
CA ASN A 847 -22.37 -4.36 25.27
C ASN A 847 -22.07 -3.75 26.65
N GLU A 848 -21.38 -4.47 27.54
CA GLU A 848 -20.93 -3.90 28.80
C GLU A 848 -19.97 -2.72 28.55
N ASP A 849 -20.05 -1.66 29.35
CA ASP A 849 -19.24 -0.44 29.21
C ASP A 849 -17.75 -0.70 29.20
N LYS A 850 -17.26 -1.70 29.93
CA LYS A 850 -15.85 -2.09 29.93
C LYS A 850 -15.34 -2.57 28.57
N TYR A 851 -16.24 -3.03 27.68
CA TYR A 851 -15.88 -3.49 26.32
C TYR A 851 -16.17 -2.43 25.25
N ARG A 852 -16.69 -1.26 25.62
CA ARG A 852 -16.97 -0.17 24.69
C ARG A 852 -15.73 0.24 23.86
N PRO A 853 -14.52 0.41 24.44
CA PRO A 853 -13.34 0.77 23.64
C PRO A 853 -13.01 -0.23 22.53
N ILE A 854 -13.13 -1.55 22.83
CA ILE A 854 -12.87 -2.59 21.83
C ILE A 854 -13.99 -2.65 20.78
N ASN A 855 -15.25 -2.52 21.19
CA ASN A 855 -16.38 -2.50 20.27
C ASN A 855 -16.32 -1.31 19.30
N ASP A 856 -15.97 -0.13 19.78
CA ASP A 856 -15.79 1.07 18.96
C ASP A 856 -14.60 0.93 18.02
N PHE A 857 -13.54 0.24 18.44
CA PHE A 857 -12.40 -0.06 17.58
C PHE A 857 -12.81 -1.03 16.45
N ILE A 858 -13.52 -2.10 16.74
CA ILE A 858 -14.04 -3.04 15.74
C ILE A 858 -14.98 -2.34 14.76
N LYS A 859 -15.90 -1.47 15.24
CA LYS A 859 -16.82 -0.70 14.38
C LYS A 859 -16.09 0.15 13.35
N CYS A 860 -14.99 0.82 13.73
CA CYS A 860 -14.29 1.67 12.79
C CYS A 860 -13.55 0.87 11.70
N LEU A 861 -13.21 -0.40 11.94
CA LEU A 861 -12.62 -1.30 10.95
C LEU A 861 -13.67 -1.98 10.06
N LEU A 862 -14.80 -2.40 10.64
CA LEU A 862 -15.89 -3.12 9.93
C LEU A 862 -16.90 -2.16 9.28
N CYS A 863 -16.44 -1.01 8.78
CA CYS A 863 -17.23 -0.11 7.95
C CYS A 863 -17.34 -0.65 6.52
N LYS A 864 -18.55 -0.92 6.04
CA LYS A 864 -18.79 -1.40 4.67
C LYS A 864 -18.44 -0.36 3.61
N LYS A 865 -18.60 0.93 3.94
CA LYS A 865 -18.17 2.03 3.09
C LYS A 865 -16.67 2.27 3.30
N VAL A 866 -15.88 2.04 2.27
CA VAL A 866 -14.41 2.13 2.31
C VAL A 866 -13.91 3.50 2.78
N ASN A 867 -14.55 4.59 2.37
CA ASN A 867 -14.20 5.96 2.75
C ASN A 867 -14.51 6.32 4.22
N GLN A 868 -15.26 5.49 4.93
CA GLN A 868 -15.56 5.65 6.36
C GLN A 868 -14.77 4.67 7.23
N ARG A 869 -14.10 3.68 6.62
CA ARG A 869 -13.25 2.72 7.31
C ARG A 869 -11.95 3.39 7.73
N GLU A 870 -11.61 3.26 9.01
CA GLU A 870 -10.36 3.80 9.52
C GLU A 870 -9.17 2.94 9.05
N CYS A 871 -8.30 3.52 8.25
CA CYS A 871 -7.11 2.87 7.70
C CYS A 871 -5.81 3.59 8.09
N ASN A 872 -5.92 4.69 8.83
CA ASN A 872 -4.76 5.42 9.34
C ASN A 872 -4.26 4.76 10.63
N ILE A 873 -3.10 4.15 10.55
CA ILE A 873 -2.53 3.39 11.67
C ILE A 873 -2.17 4.29 12.86
N SER A 874 -1.74 5.52 12.63
CA SER A 874 -1.47 6.46 13.72
C SER A 874 -2.74 6.78 14.51
N ILE A 875 -3.88 6.97 13.81
CA ILE A 875 -5.19 7.17 14.44
C ILE A 875 -5.61 5.90 15.18
N LEU A 876 -5.45 4.72 14.58
CA LEU A 876 -5.79 3.45 15.21
C LEU A 876 -5.00 3.22 16.50
N LYS A 877 -3.69 3.53 16.50
CA LYS A 877 -2.83 3.42 17.68
C LYS A 877 -3.21 4.38 18.80
N SER A 878 -3.79 5.53 18.49
CA SER A 878 -4.21 6.55 19.46
C SER A 878 -5.61 6.33 20.05
N LYS A 879 -6.39 5.36 19.54
CA LYS A 879 -7.74 5.10 20.04
C LYS A 879 -7.76 4.60 21.50
N PRO A 880 -8.87 4.83 22.26
CA PRO A 880 -9.00 4.43 23.65
C PRO A 880 -8.71 2.94 23.92
N PHE A 881 -8.94 2.07 22.92
CA PHE A 881 -8.62 0.65 23.04
C PHE A 881 -7.13 0.41 23.30
N PHE A 882 -6.24 1.23 22.75
CA PHE A 882 -4.78 1.16 22.96
C PHE A 882 -4.26 2.19 23.97
N GLN A 883 -5.14 2.80 24.77
CA GLN A 883 -4.70 3.71 25.82
C GLN A 883 -3.73 2.98 26.77
N ALA A 884 -2.58 3.59 27.03
CA ALA A 884 -1.47 3.04 27.80
C ALA A 884 -0.72 1.84 27.17
N PHE A 885 -1.02 1.45 25.93
CA PHE A 885 -0.28 0.40 25.24
C PHE A 885 0.93 0.98 24.50
N ASP A 886 2.14 0.51 24.82
CA ASP A 886 3.41 1.01 24.24
C ASP A 886 3.84 0.17 23.03
N PHE A 887 3.60 0.69 21.84
CA PHE A 887 3.97 0.04 20.58
C PHE A 887 5.49 -0.06 20.36
N ASP A 888 6.29 0.84 20.95
CA ASP A 888 7.77 0.75 20.89
C ASP A 888 8.25 -0.44 21.72
N GLN A 889 7.68 -0.62 22.92
CA GLN A 889 7.97 -1.81 23.72
C GLN A 889 7.52 -3.10 23.05
N LEU A 890 6.38 -3.08 22.32
CA LEU A 890 5.94 -4.23 21.54
C LEU A 890 6.94 -4.56 20.43
N ASN A 891 7.34 -3.55 19.66
CA ASN A 891 8.31 -3.71 18.58
C ASN A 891 9.68 -4.22 19.08
N ASP A 892 10.08 -3.83 20.25
CA ASP A 892 11.34 -4.22 20.91
C ASP A 892 11.21 -5.51 21.75
N PHE A 893 10.12 -6.27 21.60
CA PHE A 893 9.88 -7.52 22.34
C PHE A 893 9.93 -7.39 23.87
N LYS A 894 9.55 -6.23 24.41
CA LYS A 894 9.59 -5.95 25.86
C LYS A 894 8.26 -6.19 26.57
N ILE A 895 7.16 -6.30 25.83
CA ILE A 895 5.85 -6.62 26.40
C ILE A 895 5.78 -8.12 26.67
N THR A 896 5.33 -8.49 27.85
CA THR A 896 5.13 -9.91 28.21
C THR A 896 4.03 -10.52 27.32
N PRO A 897 4.28 -11.60 26.60
CA PRO A 897 3.27 -12.21 25.74
C PRO A 897 2.20 -12.91 26.59
N PRO A 898 0.94 -12.93 26.13
CA PRO A 898 -0.17 -13.58 26.85
C PRO A 898 -0.09 -15.10 26.86
N PHE A 899 0.66 -15.68 25.92
CA PHE A 899 0.83 -17.11 25.77
C PHE A 899 2.21 -17.46 25.20
N LEU A 900 2.83 -18.48 25.78
CA LEU A 900 4.06 -19.08 25.28
C LEU A 900 3.74 -20.48 24.73
N PRO A 901 3.93 -20.74 23.43
CA PRO A 901 3.66 -22.04 22.85
C PRO A 901 4.71 -23.09 23.29
N PRO A 902 4.37 -24.38 23.36
CA PRO A 902 5.35 -25.44 23.50
C PRO A 902 6.32 -25.45 22.31
N VAL A 903 7.60 -25.49 22.62
CA VAL A 903 8.70 -25.43 21.65
C VAL A 903 9.19 -26.82 21.34
N LEU A 904 9.43 -27.13 20.06
CA LEU A 904 10.04 -28.40 19.65
C LEU A 904 11.54 -28.41 19.99
N ASP A 905 12.02 -29.52 20.56
CA ASP A 905 13.46 -29.74 20.70
C ASP A 905 14.08 -30.10 19.33
N LEU A 906 14.59 -29.06 18.68
CA LEU A 906 15.22 -29.19 17.38
C LEU A 906 16.57 -29.88 17.42
N THR A 907 17.27 -29.86 18.57
CA THR A 907 18.63 -30.38 18.71
C THR A 907 18.69 -31.87 18.46
N GLN A 908 17.77 -32.62 19.06
CA GLN A 908 17.69 -34.08 18.84
C GLN A 908 17.21 -34.44 17.43
N MET A 909 16.29 -33.64 16.87
CA MET A 909 15.76 -33.85 15.51
C MET A 909 16.83 -33.66 14.45
N VAL A 910 17.63 -32.59 14.58
CA VAL A 910 18.76 -32.31 13.67
C VAL A 910 19.80 -33.42 13.70
N LYS A 911 20.16 -33.94 14.89
CA LYS A 911 21.13 -35.03 15.03
C LYS A 911 20.69 -36.34 14.34
N LYS A 912 19.37 -36.58 14.25
CA LYS A 912 18.78 -37.81 13.65
C LYS A 912 18.51 -37.65 12.15
N ALA A 913 18.50 -36.44 11.63
CA ALA A 913 18.09 -36.17 10.26
C ALA A 913 19.31 -36.17 9.32
N ASN A 914 19.53 -37.26 8.58
CA ASN A 914 20.65 -37.44 7.66
C ASN A 914 20.22 -37.64 6.19
N THR A 915 18.91 -37.59 5.91
CA THR A 915 18.42 -37.75 4.53
C THR A 915 18.54 -36.41 3.77
N PRO A 916 19.30 -36.35 2.67
CA PRO A 916 19.33 -35.17 1.83
C PRO A 916 17.92 -34.81 1.35
N TYR A 917 17.57 -33.51 1.43
CA TYR A 917 16.22 -33.06 1.11
C TYR A 917 15.85 -33.31 -0.35
N GLU A 918 16.82 -33.25 -1.25
CA GLU A 918 16.63 -33.49 -2.67
C GLU A 918 16.15 -34.92 -2.96
N ASN A 919 16.69 -35.92 -2.23
CA ASN A 919 16.28 -37.30 -2.33
C ASN A 919 14.87 -37.53 -1.76
N TYR A 920 14.53 -36.86 -0.67
CA TYR A 920 13.20 -36.93 -0.08
C TYR A 920 12.12 -36.37 -1.05
N VAL A 921 12.33 -35.19 -1.62
CA VAL A 921 11.37 -34.57 -2.55
C VAL A 921 11.14 -35.46 -3.78
N SER A 922 12.19 -36.10 -4.29
CA SER A 922 12.10 -37.01 -5.45
C SER A 922 11.30 -38.26 -5.15
N GLN A 923 11.39 -38.79 -3.93
CA GLN A 923 10.72 -40.08 -3.57
C GLN A 923 9.25 -39.90 -3.15
N ASP A 924 8.94 -38.87 -2.34
CA ASP A 924 7.64 -38.79 -1.68
C ASP A 924 6.58 -38.12 -2.55
N ILE A 925 6.96 -37.17 -3.41
CA ILE A 925 6.02 -36.49 -4.29
C ILE A 925 5.66 -37.35 -5.50
N TYR A 926 6.58 -38.21 -5.97
CA TYR A 926 6.26 -39.23 -7.01
C TYR A 926 5.34 -40.34 -6.50
N LYS A 927 5.46 -40.74 -5.23
CA LYS A 927 4.60 -41.83 -4.66
C LYS A 927 3.17 -41.35 -4.39
N ASN A 928 2.95 -40.06 -4.12
CA ASN A 928 1.63 -39.53 -3.78
C ASN A 928 0.87 -38.92 -4.97
N SER A 929 1.47 -38.75 -6.13
CA SER A 929 0.79 -38.43 -7.37
C SER A 929 0.39 -39.74 -8.07
N ASN A 930 -0.80 -40.23 -7.80
CA ASN A 930 -1.44 -41.33 -8.57
C ASN A 930 -1.73 -40.93 -10.04
N GLN A 931 -0.96 -40.06 -10.63
CA GLN A 931 -0.95 -39.80 -12.06
C GLN A 931 0.31 -40.42 -12.65
N LYS A 932 0.14 -41.54 -13.40
CA LYS A 932 1.09 -42.04 -14.38
C LYS A 932 1.62 -40.86 -15.18
N ILE A 933 2.84 -40.42 -14.87
CA ILE A 933 3.60 -39.59 -15.79
C ILE A 933 4.03 -40.57 -16.88
N GLU A 934 3.24 -40.63 -17.94
CA GLU A 934 3.66 -41.30 -19.17
C GLU A 934 4.96 -40.64 -19.63
N ASN A 935 5.95 -41.47 -19.91
CA ASN A 935 7.25 -41.09 -20.42
C ASN A 935 7.10 -40.19 -21.64
N GLY A 936 7.45 -38.92 -21.47
CA GLY A 936 7.47 -37.95 -22.55
C GLY A 936 6.90 -36.62 -22.10
N LEU A 937 7.78 -35.68 -21.65
CA LEU A 937 7.45 -34.30 -21.51
C LEU A 937 7.03 -33.78 -22.90
N PRO A 938 5.87 -33.10 -23.04
CA PRO A 938 5.49 -32.44 -24.31
C PRO A 938 6.59 -31.46 -24.71
N THR A 939 7.24 -31.71 -25.83
CA THR A 939 8.14 -30.78 -26.48
C THR A 939 7.33 -29.57 -26.93
N GLY A 940 7.52 -28.41 -26.26
CA GLY A 940 6.86 -27.15 -26.68
C GLY A 940 6.40 -26.22 -25.54
N TYR A 941 6.60 -26.56 -24.28
CA TYR A 941 6.27 -25.65 -23.19
C TYR A 941 7.35 -24.58 -22.99
N ASN A 942 6.92 -23.30 -23.01
CA ASN A 942 7.80 -22.18 -22.76
C ASN A 942 8.22 -22.15 -21.27
N ARG A 943 9.45 -22.58 -20.96
CA ARG A 943 10.04 -22.71 -19.60
C ARG A 943 10.56 -21.38 -19.05
N SER A 944 10.38 -20.25 -19.76
CA SER A 944 11.03 -18.98 -19.47
C SER A 944 10.76 -18.42 -18.05
N TRP A 945 9.59 -18.67 -17.44
CA TRP A 945 9.29 -18.15 -16.10
C TRP A 945 10.17 -18.78 -15.00
N ALA A 946 10.53 -20.06 -15.13
CA ALA A 946 11.36 -20.74 -14.14
C ALA A 946 12.83 -20.28 -14.20
N ASP A 947 13.23 -19.63 -15.28
CA ASP A 947 14.58 -19.03 -15.39
C ASP A 947 14.64 -17.70 -14.63
N GLU A 948 13.53 -17.00 -14.50
CA GLU A 948 13.40 -15.82 -13.65
C GLU A 948 13.31 -16.18 -12.14
N PHE A 949 13.00 -17.42 -11.79
CA PHE A 949 12.89 -17.91 -10.41
C PHE A 949 14.26 -18.21 -9.84
#